data_a942c5866f724fca07cc626386234da6
#
_entry.id   a942c5866f724fca07cc626386234da6
#
_cell.length_a   1.000
_cell.length_b   1.000
_cell.length_c   1.000
_cell.angle_alpha   90.00
_cell.angle_beta   90.00
_cell.angle_gamma   90.00
#
_symmetry.space_group_name_H-M   'P 1'
#
loop_
_entity.id
_entity.type
_entity.pdbx_description
1 polymer ?
#
loop_
_entity_poly.entity_id
_entity_poly.type
_entity_poly.pdbx_seq_one_letter_code
_entity_poly.pdbx_strand_id
1 'polypeptide(L)'
;MSDLCKIWGERFAKRDEPVRVHLIGVAGSGMSGLASLLLGLGHHVSGSDKVTSRETERLEKAGLRFSSPHSAEAVVGTDVVIYSSAIKPGNASYDEAVKRGIPLLRRAEALSAIMLGKKGIVVAGTHGKTTTSSLSAHVLRVGGKAPSHYVGAEIPILGTNANWEEKGEWFVAEGDESDGTLVNFHPEHAILLNVEAEHLDFYDGIDAICAVFSQYCDQTSGKIIYCGEDANARRVCRDRPNAISYGWNRDHDISACDLSPRGAGTEFTVRQKGLEIGRVFLGIPGRHNVLNSLAAIALALETGVSFDRIDEALGSFRGAKRRFELKRHSDRVTIVDDYGHHPSEIAATIQTARSQHAGRLVVVFQPHRYTRTQLLREEFGRCFEGVDELWVTDVYAASEPPIPGVSGQTIVDAVLENGEVEKVTFHPDLSTLHLAVGQKLEPGDWLITLGAGNVHEVGTRLAKDLATLDRLREVLAESAGVLKLYEPMRRHTTMKVGGPAQFWIEPTTVEGLARIVKFCADGGIPLRVVGRGSNLLVRDGGIPGVVMSPVRGEFGEISVEGNTIRAGAGVKFKALAAAAQSAGIGDFEWMEGIPGNVGGSLRMNAGAMGWETFDQVVSVKMVDAQGAIFEKPIGEIRHYYRHVPELAHNVAVSAIFKGTPASDDEIAARMGASKQKRKTSQPVAASAGCVFKNPGSVGAGQLVDEMGLKNTAKGAAKVSEVHGNFIINEGGATAREVLDLIAEIKAVAMKERGIELETEVQILGQDEPV
;
A
#
# COMPACT_ATOMS: atom_id res chain seq x y z
N MET A 1 -0.71 -43.56 -2.91
CA MET A 1 -1.50 -42.93 -1.80
C MET A 1 -1.17 -43.66 -0.51
N SER A 2 -0.86 -42.93 0.57
CA SER A 2 -0.63 -43.54 1.88
C SER A 2 -1.91 -44.17 2.43
N ASP A 3 -1.78 -45.26 3.24
CA ASP A 3 -2.95 -45.86 3.88
C ASP A 3 -3.71 -44.86 4.75
N LEU A 4 -2.98 -43.89 5.34
CA LEU A 4 -3.57 -42.83 6.14
C LEU A 4 -4.50 -41.94 5.31
N CYS A 5 -4.10 -41.53 4.07
CA CYS A 5 -4.97 -40.74 3.18
C CYS A 5 -6.26 -41.50 2.79
N LYS A 6 -6.18 -42.81 2.56
CA LYS A 6 -7.39 -43.63 2.25
C LYS A 6 -8.34 -43.70 3.44
N ILE A 7 -7.81 -44.02 4.63
CA ILE A 7 -8.61 -44.07 5.87
C ILE A 7 -9.34 -42.77 6.13
N TRP A 8 -8.63 -41.63 6.03
CA TRP A 8 -9.23 -40.33 6.29
C TRP A 8 -10.14 -39.88 5.15
N GLY A 9 -9.87 -40.25 3.90
CA GLY A 9 -10.76 -39.97 2.78
C GLY A 9 -12.13 -40.64 2.95
N GLU A 10 -12.16 -41.93 3.38
CA GLU A 10 -13.40 -42.62 3.70
C GLU A 10 -14.13 -41.98 4.89
N ARG A 11 -13.41 -41.47 5.89
CA ARG A 11 -14.01 -40.79 7.04
C ARG A 11 -14.56 -39.41 6.69
N PHE A 12 -13.84 -38.62 5.88
CA PHE A 12 -14.30 -37.29 5.42
C PHE A 12 -15.50 -37.41 4.46
N ALA A 13 -15.64 -38.51 3.76
CA ALA A 13 -16.80 -38.75 2.89
C ALA A 13 -18.09 -39.06 3.64
N LYS A 14 -18.01 -39.54 4.92
CA LYS A 14 -19.17 -39.90 5.75
C LYS A 14 -19.72 -38.65 6.48
N ARG A 15 -20.73 -38.02 5.93
CA ARG A 15 -21.36 -36.83 6.48
C ARG A 15 -22.24 -37.06 7.70
N ASP A 16 -22.79 -38.22 7.83
CA ASP A 16 -23.60 -38.68 8.94
C ASP A 16 -22.77 -39.00 10.21
N GLU A 17 -21.47 -39.14 10.06
CA GLU A 17 -20.48 -39.30 11.14
C GLU A 17 -19.47 -38.13 11.16
N PRO A 18 -19.85 -36.90 11.57
CA PRO A 18 -18.96 -35.77 11.50
C PRO A 18 -17.71 -35.93 12.38
N VAL A 19 -16.54 -35.66 11.80
CA VAL A 19 -15.22 -35.76 12.46
C VAL A 19 -14.85 -34.41 13.10
N ARG A 20 -14.14 -34.44 14.23
CA ARG A 20 -13.57 -33.24 14.88
C ARG A 20 -12.15 -33.05 14.37
N VAL A 21 -11.96 -32.01 13.59
CA VAL A 21 -10.69 -31.67 12.94
C VAL A 21 -10.09 -30.41 13.53
N HIS A 22 -8.80 -30.42 13.85
CA HIS A 22 -8.07 -29.21 14.22
C HIS A 22 -7.00 -28.86 13.18
N LEU A 23 -6.96 -27.58 12.73
CA LEU A 23 -5.97 -27.08 11.77
C LEU A 23 -4.96 -26.17 12.47
N ILE A 24 -3.67 -26.51 12.40
CA ILE A 24 -2.57 -25.69 12.93
C ILE A 24 -2.02 -24.80 11.81
N GLY A 25 -2.08 -23.47 11.98
CA GLY A 25 -1.70 -22.47 10.97
C GLY A 25 -2.87 -22.10 10.05
N VAL A 26 -4.09 -22.01 10.60
CA VAL A 26 -5.35 -21.86 9.84
C VAL A 26 -5.50 -20.50 9.16
N ALA A 27 -4.75 -19.47 9.55
CA ALA A 27 -4.76 -18.15 8.91
C ALA A 27 -4.07 -18.13 7.54
N GLY A 28 -3.25 -19.13 7.23
CA GLY A 28 -2.61 -19.26 5.91
C GLY A 28 -3.60 -19.64 4.82
N SER A 29 -3.45 -19.11 3.58
CA SER A 29 -4.39 -19.31 2.46
C SER A 29 -4.70 -20.78 2.16
N GLY A 30 -3.70 -21.66 2.17
CA GLY A 30 -3.90 -23.08 1.96
C GLY A 30 -4.68 -23.77 3.09
N MET A 31 -4.36 -23.44 4.33
CA MET A 31 -5.03 -24.05 5.49
C MET A 31 -6.46 -23.54 5.68
N SER A 32 -6.70 -22.26 5.41
CA SER A 32 -8.05 -21.67 5.43
C SER A 32 -8.95 -22.29 4.35
N GLY A 33 -8.39 -22.60 3.18
CA GLY A 33 -9.10 -23.35 2.14
C GLY A 33 -9.53 -24.73 2.59
N LEU A 34 -8.65 -25.51 3.24
CA LEU A 34 -9.00 -26.83 3.83
C LEU A 34 -10.09 -26.69 4.89
N ALA A 35 -10.00 -25.67 5.77
CA ALA A 35 -11.04 -25.40 6.75
C ALA A 35 -12.40 -25.16 6.08
N SER A 36 -12.45 -24.38 5.00
CA SER A 36 -13.68 -24.14 4.22
C SER A 36 -14.25 -25.42 3.62
N LEU A 37 -13.41 -26.29 3.06
CA LEU A 37 -13.86 -27.58 2.51
C LEU A 37 -14.45 -28.51 3.59
N LEU A 38 -13.76 -28.63 4.73
CA LEU A 38 -14.21 -29.49 5.83
C LEU A 38 -15.49 -28.98 6.48
N LEU A 39 -15.65 -27.64 6.62
CA LEU A 39 -16.91 -27.04 7.06
C LEU A 39 -18.03 -27.30 6.04
N GLY A 40 -17.74 -27.18 4.73
CA GLY A 40 -18.69 -27.51 3.66
C GLY A 40 -19.10 -28.98 3.61
N LEU A 41 -18.22 -29.87 4.06
CA LEU A 41 -18.53 -31.31 4.26
C LEU A 41 -19.36 -31.58 5.51
N GLY A 42 -19.53 -30.60 6.42
CA GLY A 42 -20.32 -30.77 7.65
C GLY A 42 -19.51 -31.25 8.86
N HIS A 43 -18.18 -31.23 8.81
CA HIS A 43 -17.34 -31.63 9.94
C HIS A 43 -17.22 -30.54 11.00
N HIS A 44 -16.85 -30.89 12.23
CA HIS A 44 -16.57 -29.98 13.32
C HIS A 44 -15.13 -29.48 13.23
N VAL A 45 -14.95 -28.26 12.78
CA VAL A 45 -13.63 -27.69 12.48
C VAL A 45 -13.21 -26.68 13.53
N SER A 46 -12.00 -26.86 14.06
CA SER A 46 -11.30 -25.89 14.88
C SER A 46 -9.94 -25.53 14.26
N GLY A 47 -9.38 -24.38 14.61
CA GLY A 47 -8.08 -24.00 14.10
C GLY A 47 -7.34 -23.03 15.01
N SER A 48 -6.01 -23.07 14.94
CA SER A 48 -5.16 -22.14 15.70
C SER A 48 -4.12 -21.46 14.82
N ASP A 49 -3.79 -20.21 15.16
CA ASP A 49 -2.73 -19.46 14.51
C ASP A 49 -2.07 -18.46 15.49
N LYS A 50 -0.91 -17.88 15.11
CA LYS A 50 -0.24 -16.83 15.89
C LYS A 50 -0.95 -15.48 15.76
N VAL A 51 -1.68 -15.25 14.68
CA VAL A 51 -2.33 -13.99 14.33
C VAL A 51 -3.78 -14.19 13.95
N THR A 52 -4.61 -13.20 14.26
CA THR A 52 -5.96 -13.07 13.71
C THR A 52 -5.88 -12.38 12.35
N SER A 53 -6.68 -12.83 11.40
CA SER A 53 -6.73 -12.27 10.05
C SER A 53 -8.18 -12.14 9.57
N ARG A 54 -8.40 -11.35 8.52
CA ARG A 54 -9.72 -11.24 7.87
C ARG A 54 -10.25 -12.62 7.43
N GLU A 55 -9.35 -13.53 7.09
CA GLU A 55 -9.71 -14.89 6.67
C GLU A 55 -10.18 -15.73 7.86
N THR A 56 -9.52 -15.64 9.03
CA THR A 56 -9.98 -16.32 10.26
C THR A 56 -11.34 -15.80 10.70
N GLU A 57 -11.60 -14.50 10.62
CA GLU A 57 -12.92 -13.91 10.92
C GLU A 57 -14.02 -14.43 9.98
N ARG A 58 -13.70 -14.60 8.69
CA ARG A 58 -14.62 -15.18 7.69
C ARG A 58 -14.96 -16.63 8.05
N LEU A 59 -13.94 -17.40 8.42
CA LEU A 59 -14.13 -18.82 8.80
C LEU A 59 -14.90 -18.98 10.11
N GLU A 60 -14.70 -18.11 11.10
CA GLU A 60 -15.48 -18.10 12.33
C GLU A 60 -16.98 -17.90 12.04
N LYS A 61 -17.31 -16.96 11.14
CA LYS A 61 -18.69 -16.75 10.67
C LYS A 61 -19.26 -17.98 9.94
N ALA A 62 -18.39 -18.81 9.35
CA ALA A 62 -18.76 -20.05 8.70
C ALA A 62 -18.81 -21.26 9.67
N GLY A 63 -18.47 -21.10 10.95
CA GLY A 63 -18.55 -22.13 11.98
C GLY A 63 -17.20 -22.67 12.49
N LEU A 64 -16.07 -22.13 12.08
CA LEU A 64 -14.76 -22.46 12.62
C LEU A 64 -14.66 -22.04 14.10
N ARG A 65 -14.12 -22.88 14.97
CA ARG A 65 -13.69 -22.48 16.32
C ARG A 65 -12.23 -22.07 16.29
N PHE A 66 -11.97 -20.76 16.29
CA PHE A 66 -10.61 -20.20 16.19
C PHE A 66 -9.99 -19.94 17.58
N SER A 67 -8.67 -20.15 17.69
CA SER A 67 -7.87 -19.82 18.87
C SER A 67 -6.52 -19.20 18.47
N SER A 68 -6.07 -18.20 19.25
CA SER A 68 -4.75 -17.57 19.11
C SER A 68 -4.24 -17.19 20.50
N PRO A 69 -2.96 -17.46 20.82
CA PRO A 69 -1.98 -18.22 20.05
C PRO A 69 -2.24 -19.75 20.04
N HIS A 70 -1.33 -20.54 19.43
CA HIS A 70 -1.36 -21.99 19.51
C HIS A 70 -1.27 -22.47 20.97
N SER A 71 -2.08 -23.45 21.36
CA SER A 71 -2.06 -24.03 22.69
C SER A 71 -2.27 -25.55 22.69
N ALA A 72 -1.82 -26.22 23.74
CA ALA A 72 -2.01 -27.66 23.91
C ALA A 72 -3.49 -28.04 24.06
N GLU A 73 -4.30 -27.17 24.64
CA GLU A 73 -5.73 -27.38 24.85
C GLU A 73 -6.51 -27.39 23.54
N ALA A 74 -6.03 -26.71 22.51
CA ALA A 74 -6.71 -26.56 21.22
C ALA A 74 -6.95 -27.90 20.51
N VAL A 75 -6.10 -28.91 20.76
CA VAL A 75 -6.20 -30.24 20.12
C VAL A 75 -6.91 -31.29 20.98
N VAL A 76 -7.33 -30.93 22.20
CA VAL A 76 -8.00 -31.88 23.10
C VAL A 76 -9.36 -32.29 22.55
N GLY A 77 -9.54 -33.60 22.40
CA GLY A 77 -10.81 -34.17 21.91
C GLY A 77 -10.98 -34.08 20.40
N THR A 78 -9.94 -33.74 19.62
CA THR A 78 -9.96 -33.86 18.17
C THR A 78 -9.68 -35.29 17.71
N ASP A 79 -10.24 -35.67 16.57
CA ASP A 79 -10.05 -36.97 15.96
C ASP A 79 -8.84 -37.00 15.02
N VAL A 80 -8.48 -35.84 14.45
CA VAL A 80 -7.34 -35.64 13.57
C VAL A 80 -6.85 -34.22 13.62
N VAL A 81 -5.54 -34.03 13.47
CA VAL A 81 -4.90 -32.72 13.35
C VAL A 81 -4.29 -32.57 11.95
N ILE A 82 -4.56 -31.45 11.28
CA ILE A 82 -3.97 -31.09 10.00
C ILE A 82 -3.01 -29.94 10.23
N TYR A 83 -1.81 -29.99 9.66
CA TYR A 83 -0.79 -28.96 9.88
C TYR A 83 -0.11 -28.52 8.58
N SER A 84 0.31 -27.23 8.58
CA SER A 84 1.08 -26.62 7.52
C SER A 84 2.55 -27.07 7.59
N SER A 85 3.25 -27.09 6.46
CA SER A 85 4.70 -27.36 6.37
C SER A 85 5.56 -26.37 7.17
N ALA A 86 5.02 -25.16 7.47
CA ALA A 86 5.67 -24.18 8.32
C ALA A 86 5.70 -24.56 9.83
N ILE A 87 4.85 -25.51 10.25
CA ILE A 87 4.79 -25.96 11.65
C ILE A 87 5.90 -26.98 11.90
N LYS A 88 6.69 -26.73 12.93
CA LYS A 88 7.83 -27.54 13.34
C LYS A 88 7.60 -28.10 14.75
N PRO A 89 8.31 -29.18 15.17
CA PRO A 89 8.42 -29.57 16.58
C PRO A 89 8.76 -28.36 17.47
N GLY A 90 8.14 -28.28 18.64
CA GLY A 90 8.15 -27.10 19.52
C GLY A 90 6.88 -26.23 19.44
N ASN A 91 5.97 -26.52 18.49
CA ASN A 91 4.62 -25.92 18.50
C ASN A 91 3.72 -26.62 19.51
N ALA A 92 3.10 -25.89 20.43
CA ALA A 92 2.32 -26.43 21.54
C ALA A 92 1.19 -27.38 21.09
N SER A 93 0.47 -27.01 20.03
CA SER A 93 -0.62 -27.83 19.47
C SER A 93 -0.09 -29.08 18.78
N TYR A 94 1.02 -28.97 18.03
CA TYR A 94 1.65 -30.09 17.36
C TYR A 94 2.21 -31.12 18.34
N ASP A 95 2.99 -30.65 19.34
CA ASP A 95 3.63 -31.53 20.33
C ASP A 95 2.60 -32.25 21.21
N GLU A 96 1.49 -31.59 21.57
CA GLU A 96 0.43 -32.22 22.33
C GLU A 96 -0.33 -33.26 21.49
N ALA A 97 -0.53 -33.02 20.19
CA ALA A 97 -1.14 -34.00 19.28
C ALA A 97 -0.27 -35.27 19.17
N VAL A 98 1.05 -35.11 19.01
CA VAL A 98 2.01 -36.24 19.02
C VAL A 98 1.96 -37.00 20.33
N LYS A 99 2.00 -36.31 21.47
CA LYS A 99 1.96 -36.87 22.82
C LYS A 99 0.69 -37.69 23.07
N ARG A 100 -0.44 -37.25 22.54
CA ARG A 100 -1.74 -37.97 22.67
C ARG A 100 -1.96 -39.06 21.63
N GLY A 101 -1.05 -39.22 20.68
CA GLY A 101 -1.22 -40.16 19.56
C GLY A 101 -2.36 -39.78 18.62
N ILE A 102 -2.73 -38.49 18.52
CA ILE A 102 -3.74 -38.05 17.58
C ILE A 102 -3.15 -38.12 16.17
N PRO A 103 -3.85 -38.70 15.18
CA PRO A 103 -3.37 -38.73 13.80
C PRO A 103 -3.05 -37.35 13.26
N LEU A 104 -1.89 -37.21 12.59
CA LEU A 104 -1.37 -36.01 12.02
C LEU A 104 -1.34 -36.12 10.49
N LEU A 105 -2.01 -35.22 9.79
CA LEU A 105 -1.99 -35.12 8.33
C LEU A 105 -1.29 -33.85 7.90
N ARG A 106 -0.41 -33.93 6.92
CA ARG A 106 0.06 -32.74 6.21
C ARG A 106 -1.06 -32.16 5.35
N ARG A 107 -0.96 -30.87 5.04
CA ARG A 107 -1.92 -30.16 4.19
C ARG A 107 -2.28 -30.92 2.90
N ALA A 108 -1.28 -31.39 2.15
CA ALA A 108 -1.49 -32.10 0.89
C ALA A 108 -2.13 -33.49 1.07
N GLU A 109 -1.80 -34.20 2.16
CA GLU A 109 -2.43 -35.48 2.50
C GLU A 109 -3.91 -35.29 2.81
N ALA A 110 -4.25 -34.25 3.58
CA ALA A 110 -5.64 -33.91 3.90
C ALA A 110 -6.43 -33.51 2.63
N LEU A 111 -5.84 -32.70 1.75
CA LEU A 111 -6.47 -32.31 0.49
C LEU A 111 -6.70 -33.53 -0.41
N SER A 112 -5.70 -34.40 -0.56
CA SER A 112 -5.83 -35.66 -1.31
C SER A 112 -6.94 -36.56 -0.74
N ALA A 113 -7.04 -36.67 0.60
CA ALA A 113 -8.09 -37.41 1.27
C ALA A 113 -9.49 -36.82 0.98
N ILE A 114 -9.66 -35.49 1.06
CA ILE A 114 -10.93 -34.82 0.76
C ILE A 114 -11.36 -35.06 -0.70
N MET A 115 -10.40 -35.06 -1.63
CA MET A 115 -10.65 -35.24 -3.07
C MET A 115 -11.18 -36.64 -3.42
N LEU A 116 -10.94 -37.67 -2.62
CA LEU A 116 -11.38 -39.05 -2.90
C LEU A 116 -12.90 -39.22 -3.07
N GLY A 117 -13.68 -38.27 -2.54
CA GLY A 117 -15.12 -38.22 -2.70
C GLY A 117 -15.61 -37.77 -4.08
N LYS A 118 -14.71 -37.33 -4.99
CA LYS A 118 -15.05 -36.76 -6.29
C LYS A 118 -14.01 -37.10 -7.36
N LYS A 119 -14.37 -36.89 -8.64
CA LYS A 119 -13.43 -36.96 -9.77
C LYS A 119 -12.44 -35.79 -9.68
N GLY A 120 -11.21 -36.07 -9.29
CA GLY A 120 -10.17 -35.07 -9.08
C GLY A 120 -9.59 -34.54 -10.39
N ILE A 121 -9.41 -33.24 -10.48
CA ILE A 121 -8.63 -32.56 -11.50
C ILE A 121 -7.52 -31.81 -10.75
N VAL A 122 -6.26 -32.17 -11.00
CA VAL A 122 -5.13 -31.53 -10.31
C VAL A 122 -4.29 -30.77 -11.32
N VAL A 123 -4.03 -29.49 -11.03
CA VAL A 123 -3.18 -28.63 -11.85
C VAL A 123 -1.82 -28.49 -11.17
N ALA A 124 -0.77 -28.95 -11.84
CA ALA A 124 0.59 -28.98 -11.35
C ALA A 124 1.55 -28.33 -12.35
N GLY A 125 2.74 -27.96 -11.88
CA GLY A 125 3.79 -27.30 -12.66
C GLY A 125 4.45 -26.19 -11.86
N THR A 126 5.59 -25.69 -12.28
CA THR A 126 6.34 -24.66 -11.57
C THR A 126 5.55 -23.34 -11.53
N HIS A 127 5.02 -22.89 -12.67
CA HIS A 127 4.33 -21.62 -12.82
C HIS A 127 2.93 -21.77 -13.42
N GLY A 128 2.03 -20.80 -13.14
CA GLY A 128 0.69 -20.75 -13.73
C GLY A 128 -0.39 -21.58 -13.03
N LYS A 129 -0.06 -22.34 -12.00
CA LYS A 129 -0.99 -23.24 -11.25
C LYS A 129 -2.28 -22.54 -10.84
N THR A 130 -2.18 -21.45 -10.09
CA THR A 130 -3.33 -20.71 -9.55
C THR A 130 -4.24 -20.15 -10.65
N THR A 131 -3.67 -19.60 -11.71
CA THR A 131 -4.44 -19.08 -12.86
C THR A 131 -5.16 -20.19 -13.58
N THR A 132 -4.49 -21.31 -13.85
CA THR A 132 -5.07 -22.43 -14.59
C THR A 132 -6.12 -23.20 -13.78
N SER A 133 -5.88 -23.44 -12.49
CA SER A 133 -6.84 -24.12 -11.62
C SER A 133 -8.11 -23.30 -11.42
N SER A 134 -7.97 -21.98 -11.19
CA SER A 134 -9.11 -21.08 -11.07
C SER A 134 -9.90 -20.93 -12.37
N LEU A 135 -9.20 -20.83 -13.50
CA LEU A 135 -9.82 -20.77 -14.82
C LEU A 135 -10.55 -22.09 -15.13
N SER A 136 -9.94 -23.25 -14.85
CA SER A 136 -10.56 -24.57 -15.01
C SER A 136 -11.82 -24.71 -14.15
N ALA A 137 -11.76 -24.30 -12.88
CA ALA A 137 -12.94 -24.32 -12.00
C ALA A 137 -14.05 -23.39 -12.52
N HIS A 138 -13.69 -22.21 -13.03
CA HIS A 138 -14.64 -21.25 -13.58
C HIS A 138 -15.30 -21.75 -14.86
N VAL A 139 -14.52 -22.30 -15.80
CA VAL A 139 -15.04 -22.86 -17.06
C VAL A 139 -15.99 -24.03 -16.77
N LEU A 140 -15.64 -24.92 -15.87
CA LEU A 140 -16.52 -26.03 -15.48
C LEU A 140 -17.81 -25.52 -14.80
N ARG A 141 -17.73 -24.46 -13.99
CA ARG A 141 -18.90 -23.85 -13.35
C ARG A 141 -19.85 -23.22 -14.37
N VAL A 142 -19.34 -22.44 -15.32
CA VAL A 142 -20.12 -21.85 -16.42
C VAL A 142 -20.69 -22.95 -17.32
N GLY A 143 -19.91 -24.02 -17.54
CA GLY A 143 -20.34 -25.24 -18.25
C GLY A 143 -21.38 -26.11 -17.52
N GLY A 144 -21.87 -25.66 -16.34
CA GLY A 144 -22.92 -26.38 -15.58
C GLY A 144 -22.46 -27.62 -14.81
N LYS A 145 -21.14 -27.82 -14.65
CA LYS A 145 -20.57 -29.00 -13.97
C LYS A 145 -20.48 -28.84 -12.44
N ALA A 146 -20.75 -27.64 -11.90
CA ALA A 146 -20.76 -27.35 -10.46
C ALA A 146 -19.54 -27.94 -9.70
N PRO A 147 -18.28 -27.61 -10.06
CA PRO A 147 -17.12 -28.22 -9.43
C PRO A 147 -16.88 -27.69 -8.01
N SER A 148 -16.46 -28.58 -7.10
CA SER A 148 -15.72 -28.17 -5.92
C SER A 148 -14.34 -27.64 -6.34
N HIS A 149 -13.76 -26.72 -5.58
CA HIS A 149 -12.43 -26.20 -5.91
C HIS A 149 -11.59 -25.91 -4.66
N TYR A 150 -10.27 -25.99 -4.86
CA TYR A 150 -9.24 -25.54 -3.93
C TYR A 150 -8.09 -24.95 -4.74
N VAL A 151 -7.92 -23.63 -4.63
CA VAL A 151 -6.94 -22.85 -5.39
C VAL A 151 -6.06 -22.02 -4.43
N GLY A 152 -4.84 -21.69 -4.87
CA GLY A 152 -3.82 -21.09 -4.01
C GLY A 152 -4.08 -19.63 -3.57
N ALA A 153 -5.07 -18.95 -4.19
CA ALA A 153 -5.38 -17.55 -3.93
C ALA A 153 -6.89 -17.29 -3.94
N GLU A 154 -7.29 -16.14 -3.41
CA GLU A 154 -8.68 -15.66 -3.54
C GLU A 154 -8.97 -15.28 -4.99
N ILE A 155 -10.03 -15.86 -5.54
CA ILE A 155 -10.47 -15.63 -6.92
C ILE A 155 -11.80 -14.88 -6.89
N PRO A 156 -11.83 -13.60 -7.27
CA PRO A 156 -13.05 -12.79 -7.16
C PRO A 156 -14.28 -13.42 -7.84
N ILE A 157 -14.11 -14.00 -9.01
CA ILE A 157 -15.22 -14.61 -9.76
C ILE A 157 -15.70 -15.94 -9.15
N LEU A 158 -14.89 -16.62 -8.36
CA LEU A 158 -15.28 -17.81 -7.60
C LEU A 158 -15.83 -17.45 -6.21
N GLY A 159 -15.52 -16.23 -5.71
CA GLY A 159 -15.94 -15.71 -4.41
C GLY A 159 -15.09 -16.19 -3.23
N THR A 160 -14.27 -17.23 -3.40
CA THR A 160 -13.43 -17.82 -2.36
C THR A 160 -12.29 -18.62 -2.98
N ASN A 161 -11.26 -18.91 -2.18
CA ASN A 161 -10.14 -19.79 -2.59
C ASN A 161 -10.49 -21.27 -2.53
N ALA A 162 -11.53 -21.66 -1.79
CA ALA A 162 -11.98 -23.04 -1.71
C ALA A 162 -13.47 -23.13 -1.42
N ASN A 163 -14.16 -24.05 -2.10
CA ASN A 163 -15.58 -24.30 -1.91
C ASN A 163 -15.90 -25.79 -2.15
N TRP A 164 -16.69 -26.37 -1.27
CA TRP A 164 -17.26 -27.69 -1.48
C TRP A 164 -18.65 -27.54 -2.11
N GLU A 165 -18.81 -28.09 -3.31
CA GLU A 165 -20.09 -28.09 -4.04
C GLU A 165 -20.71 -29.49 -3.94
N GLU A 166 -21.86 -29.60 -3.31
CA GLU A 166 -22.45 -30.90 -3.00
C GLU A 166 -22.83 -31.70 -4.22
N LYS A 167 -23.46 -31.07 -5.18
CA LYS A 167 -24.07 -31.72 -6.36
C LYS A 167 -23.09 -32.02 -7.49
N GLY A 168 -21.93 -31.38 -7.51
CA GLY A 168 -20.95 -31.54 -8.58
C GLY A 168 -20.09 -32.80 -8.38
N GLU A 169 -19.78 -33.48 -9.46
CA GLU A 169 -18.91 -34.66 -9.45
C GLU A 169 -17.41 -34.34 -9.49
N TRP A 170 -17.06 -33.13 -9.89
CA TRP A 170 -15.67 -32.68 -10.12
C TRP A 170 -15.08 -31.92 -8.93
N PHE A 171 -13.79 -32.11 -8.72
CA PHE A 171 -13.00 -31.33 -7.76
C PHE A 171 -11.73 -30.82 -8.43
N VAL A 172 -11.60 -29.51 -8.60
CA VAL A 172 -10.39 -28.87 -9.16
C VAL A 172 -9.48 -28.44 -8.02
N ALA A 173 -8.23 -28.92 -8.03
CA ALA A 173 -7.23 -28.56 -7.03
C ALA A 173 -5.92 -28.11 -7.66
N GLU A 174 -5.22 -27.22 -6.95
CA GLU A 174 -3.84 -26.87 -7.21
C GLU A 174 -2.92 -27.88 -6.53
N GLY A 175 -2.03 -28.52 -7.30
CA GLY A 175 -1.01 -29.47 -6.83
C GLY A 175 0.30 -28.72 -6.55
N ASP A 176 0.87 -28.91 -5.35
CA ASP A 176 2.11 -28.31 -4.92
C ASP A 176 3.24 -29.36 -5.00
N GLU A 177 4.28 -29.05 -5.77
CA GLU A 177 5.47 -29.89 -5.95
C GLU A 177 6.57 -29.61 -4.94
N SER A 178 6.51 -28.48 -4.23
CA SER A 178 7.63 -27.89 -3.46
C SER A 178 8.22 -28.79 -2.37
N ASP A 179 7.45 -29.70 -1.83
CA ASP A 179 7.84 -30.62 -0.74
C ASP A 179 7.67 -32.12 -1.10
N GLY A 180 7.55 -32.43 -2.39
CA GLY A 180 7.38 -33.78 -2.90
C GLY A 180 5.99 -34.39 -2.62
N THR A 181 5.04 -33.63 -2.07
CA THR A 181 3.71 -34.16 -1.71
C THR A 181 2.78 -34.33 -2.90
N LEU A 182 3.14 -33.85 -4.08
CA LEU A 182 2.38 -34.03 -5.33
C LEU A 182 2.06 -35.51 -5.61
N VAL A 183 2.93 -36.43 -5.23
CA VAL A 183 2.72 -37.90 -5.37
C VAL A 183 1.58 -38.46 -4.52
N ASN A 184 0.99 -37.69 -3.62
CA ASN A 184 -0.20 -38.15 -2.87
C ASN A 184 -1.49 -38.06 -3.69
N PHE A 185 -1.52 -37.29 -4.78
CA PHE A 185 -2.69 -37.12 -5.62
C PHE A 185 -2.88 -38.25 -6.61
N HIS A 186 -4.13 -38.70 -6.78
CA HIS A 186 -4.55 -39.68 -7.77
C HIS A 186 -5.74 -39.10 -8.57
N PRO A 187 -5.49 -38.15 -9.46
CA PRO A 187 -6.56 -37.45 -10.15
C PRO A 187 -7.20 -38.29 -11.28
N GLU A 188 -8.46 -37.99 -11.60
CA GLU A 188 -9.07 -38.38 -12.87
C GLU A 188 -8.35 -37.72 -14.04
N HIS A 189 -8.17 -36.38 -13.98
CA HIS A 189 -7.41 -35.63 -14.98
C HIS A 189 -6.26 -34.87 -14.35
N ALA A 190 -5.10 -34.90 -14.98
CA ALA A 190 -3.92 -34.14 -14.63
C ALA A 190 -3.68 -33.00 -15.63
N ILE A 191 -3.27 -31.84 -15.14
CA ILE A 191 -2.73 -30.76 -15.97
C ILE A 191 -1.29 -30.52 -15.54
N LEU A 192 -0.35 -30.58 -16.49
CA LEU A 192 1.06 -30.28 -16.29
C LEU A 192 1.46 -29.06 -17.15
N LEU A 193 1.77 -27.92 -16.48
CA LEU A 193 1.99 -26.65 -17.15
C LEU A 193 3.43 -26.50 -17.66
N ASN A 194 4.39 -26.58 -16.73
CA ASN A 194 5.82 -26.43 -16.98
C ASN A 194 6.61 -27.08 -15.86
N VAL A 195 7.88 -27.38 -16.11
CA VAL A 195 8.79 -28.00 -15.13
C VAL A 195 10.14 -27.29 -15.22
N GLU A 196 10.43 -26.46 -14.22
CA GLU A 196 11.68 -25.72 -14.10
C GLU A 196 12.47 -26.17 -12.86
N ALA A 197 13.75 -25.81 -12.77
CA ALA A 197 14.62 -26.13 -11.64
C ALA A 197 14.33 -25.20 -10.46
N GLU A 198 13.24 -25.44 -9.74
CA GLU A 198 12.86 -24.78 -8.49
C GLU A 198 12.98 -25.72 -7.29
N HIS A 199 12.91 -25.17 -6.08
CA HIS A 199 12.98 -25.92 -4.82
C HIS A 199 14.22 -26.82 -4.71
N LEU A 200 15.38 -26.30 -5.14
CA LEU A 200 16.68 -27.00 -5.09
C LEU A 200 17.22 -27.19 -3.67
N ASP A 201 16.56 -26.63 -2.67
CA ASP A 201 16.72 -26.95 -1.25
C ASP A 201 16.10 -28.32 -0.87
N PHE A 202 15.18 -28.84 -1.70
CA PHE A 202 14.51 -30.11 -1.52
C PHE A 202 14.89 -31.16 -2.57
N TYR A 203 15.14 -30.75 -3.83
CA TYR A 203 15.42 -31.64 -4.96
C TYR A 203 16.87 -31.60 -5.42
N ASP A 204 17.44 -32.74 -5.75
CA ASP A 204 18.77 -32.90 -6.34
C ASP A 204 18.78 -32.57 -7.86
N GLY A 205 18.15 -31.47 -8.26
CA GLY A 205 18.12 -31.00 -9.64
C GLY A 205 16.87 -31.38 -10.44
N ILE A 206 16.86 -30.99 -11.71
CA ILE A 206 15.69 -31.10 -12.60
C ILE A 206 15.22 -32.54 -12.84
N ASP A 207 16.12 -33.52 -12.84
CA ASP A 207 15.76 -34.92 -13.07
C ASP A 207 14.94 -35.49 -11.90
N ALA A 208 15.26 -35.11 -10.65
CA ALA A 208 14.49 -35.49 -9.48
C ALA A 208 13.06 -34.86 -9.53
N ILE A 209 12.97 -33.60 -9.97
CA ILE A 209 11.69 -32.92 -10.16
C ILE A 209 10.87 -33.63 -11.25
N CYS A 210 11.47 -33.94 -12.41
CA CYS A 210 10.80 -34.66 -13.49
C CYS A 210 10.32 -36.06 -13.05
N ALA A 211 11.03 -36.76 -12.16
CA ALA A 211 10.62 -38.03 -11.63
C ALA A 211 9.33 -37.95 -10.80
N VAL A 212 9.19 -36.90 -9.96
CA VAL A 212 7.96 -36.64 -9.19
C VAL A 212 6.79 -36.36 -10.12
N PHE A 213 6.96 -35.54 -11.16
CA PHE A 213 5.91 -35.27 -12.14
C PHE A 213 5.57 -36.52 -12.98
N SER A 214 6.56 -37.38 -13.29
CA SER A 214 6.30 -38.66 -13.95
C SER A 214 5.42 -39.58 -13.09
N GLN A 215 5.76 -39.72 -11.81
CA GLN A 215 4.95 -40.49 -10.87
C GLN A 215 3.53 -39.94 -10.74
N TYR A 216 3.38 -38.62 -10.66
CA TYR A 216 2.07 -37.94 -10.66
C TYR A 216 1.25 -38.29 -11.91
N CYS A 217 1.88 -38.27 -13.09
CA CYS A 217 1.24 -38.65 -14.35
C CYS A 217 0.86 -40.15 -14.36
N ASP A 218 1.71 -41.01 -13.80
CA ASP A 218 1.43 -42.47 -13.69
C ASP A 218 0.20 -42.77 -12.82
N GLN A 219 -0.11 -41.89 -11.87
CA GLN A 219 -1.25 -42.02 -10.95
C GLN A 219 -2.55 -41.45 -11.50
N THR A 220 -2.54 -40.88 -12.73
CA THR A 220 -3.72 -40.29 -13.36
C THR A 220 -4.52 -41.32 -14.12
N SER A 221 -5.81 -41.48 -13.77
CA SER A 221 -6.68 -42.51 -14.36
C SER A 221 -7.27 -42.09 -15.72
N GLY A 222 -7.51 -40.81 -15.94
CA GLY A 222 -8.07 -40.26 -17.18
C GLY A 222 -7.01 -39.57 -18.06
N LYS A 223 -7.21 -38.32 -18.41
CA LYS A 223 -6.33 -37.57 -19.35
C LYS A 223 -5.23 -36.83 -18.64
N ILE A 224 -4.08 -36.71 -19.31
CA ILE A 224 -2.93 -35.89 -18.91
C ILE A 224 -2.79 -34.76 -19.94
N ILE A 225 -3.18 -33.56 -19.55
CA ILE A 225 -3.11 -32.36 -20.38
C ILE A 225 -1.78 -31.67 -20.09
N TYR A 226 -0.91 -31.49 -21.10
CA TYR A 226 0.42 -30.94 -20.86
C TYR A 226 0.82 -29.85 -21.86
N CYS A 227 1.63 -28.90 -21.39
CA CYS A 227 2.20 -27.86 -22.25
C CYS A 227 3.29 -28.44 -23.17
N GLY A 228 3.01 -28.48 -24.47
CA GLY A 228 3.97 -28.95 -25.46
C GLY A 228 5.10 -27.98 -25.75
N GLU A 229 5.02 -26.74 -25.28
CA GLU A 229 6.10 -25.73 -25.40
C GLU A 229 7.20 -25.95 -24.34
N ASP A 230 6.87 -26.54 -23.19
CA ASP A 230 7.84 -26.85 -22.14
C ASP A 230 8.58 -28.17 -22.42
N ALA A 231 9.91 -28.12 -22.48
CA ALA A 231 10.74 -29.28 -22.85
C ALA A 231 10.63 -30.41 -21.83
N ASN A 232 10.57 -30.12 -20.54
CA ASN A 232 10.51 -31.09 -19.46
C ASN A 232 9.11 -31.69 -19.32
N ALA A 233 8.04 -30.89 -19.44
CA ALA A 233 6.68 -31.40 -19.47
C ALA A 233 6.46 -32.33 -20.68
N ARG A 234 6.99 -31.97 -21.85
CA ARG A 234 7.00 -32.83 -23.02
C ARG A 234 7.79 -34.12 -22.80
N ARG A 235 8.96 -34.06 -22.18
CA ARG A 235 9.78 -35.22 -21.81
C ARG A 235 9.01 -36.19 -20.91
N VAL A 236 8.22 -35.66 -19.96
CA VAL A 236 7.43 -36.47 -19.02
C VAL A 236 6.18 -37.07 -19.66
N CYS A 237 5.52 -36.36 -20.60
CA CYS A 237 4.15 -36.69 -21.00
C CYS A 237 3.98 -37.26 -22.43
N ARG A 238 4.83 -36.90 -23.41
CA ARG A 238 4.56 -37.09 -24.85
C ARG A 238 4.29 -38.56 -25.27
N ASP A 239 4.91 -39.53 -24.62
CA ASP A 239 4.82 -40.95 -25.00
C ASP A 239 3.70 -41.68 -24.24
N ARG A 240 2.84 -40.99 -23.50
CA ARG A 240 1.72 -41.54 -22.74
C ARG A 240 0.47 -41.61 -23.61
N PRO A 241 -0.25 -42.75 -23.63
CA PRO A 241 -1.38 -42.94 -24.57
C PRO A 241 -2.60 -42.07 -24.23
N ASN A 242 -2.69 -41.56 -23.02
CA ASN A 242 -3.78 -40.70 -22.54
C ASN A 242 -3.38 -39.21 -22.47
N ALA A 243 -2.23 -38.83 -23.05
CA ALA A 243 -1.76 -37.47 -23.05
C ALA A 243 -2.45 -36.60 -24.13
N ILE A 244 -2.70 -35.33 -23.79
CA ILE A 244 -3.23 -34.28 -24.68
C ILE A 244 -2.26 -33.12 -24.60
N SER A 245 -1.64 -32.77 -25.74
CA SER A 245 -0.71 -31.66 -25.85
C SER A 245 -1.42 -30.33 -26.15
N TYR A 246 -0.93 -29.23 -25.57
CA TYR A 246 -1.35 -27.89 -25.99
C TYR A 246 -0.16 -26.95 -26.19
N GLY A 247 -0.33 -25.96 -27.06
CA GLY A 247 0.73 -24.98 -27.34
C GLY A 247 0.43 -24.07 -28.52
N TRP A 248 1.49 -23.50 -29.10
CA TRP A 248 1.39 -22.59 -30.26
C TRP A 248 1.41 -23.34 -31.59
N ASN A 249 2.12 -24.45 -31.64
CA ASN A 249 2.28 -25.21 -32.88
C ASN A 249 0.96 -25.92 -33.23
N ARG A 250 0.61 -25.90 -34.52
CA ARG A 250 -0.56 -26.57 -35.09
C ARG A 250 -0.57 -28.09 -34.86
N ASP A 251 0.58 -28.68 -34.57
CA ASP A 251 0.74 -30.13 -34.36
C ASP A 251 0.29 -30.57 -32.93
N HIS A 252 0.06 -29.62 -32.03
CA HIS A 252 -0.54 -29.92 -30.74
C HIS A 252 -2.02 -30.28 -30.86
N ASP A 253 -2.53 -31.10 -29.94
CA ASP A 253 -3.94 -31.49 -29.89
C ASP A 253 -4.84 -30.25 -29.75
N ILE A 254 -4.42 -29.27 -28.91
CA ILE A 254 -5.08 -27.97 -28.77
C ILE A 254 -4.04 -26.87 -29.02
N SER A 255 -4.33 -25.94 -29.91
CA SER A 255 -3.40 -24.82 -30.17
C SER A 255 -4.10 -23.48 -30.36
N ALA A 256 -3.35 -22.40 -30.15
CA ALA A 256 -3.80 -21.02 -30.37
C ALA A 256 -3.02 -20.33 -31.50
N CYS A 257 -3.73 -19.51 -32.28
CA CYS A 257 -3.14 -18.62 -33.27
C CYS A 257 -3.90 -17.29 -33.33
N ASP A 258 -3.41 -16.36 -34.17
CA ASP A 258 -4.03 -15.06 -34.44
C ASP A 258 -4.33 -14.25 -33.19
N LEU A 259 -3.34 -14.21 -32.25
CA LEU A 259 -3.44 -13.47 -31.01
C LEU A 259 -3.49 -11.97 -31.27
N SER A 260 -4.47 -11.29 -30.67
CA SER A 260 -4.61 -9.84 -30.72
C SER A 260 -5.04 -9.28 -29.36
N PRO A 261 -4.43 -8.19 -28.88
CA PRO A 261 -4.90 -7.48 -27.70
C PRO A 261 -6.32 -6.92 -27.94
N ARG A 262 -7.21 -7.04 -26.93
CA ARG A 262 -8.55 -6.47 -26.94
C ARG A 262 -8.91 -5.92 -25.58
N GLY A 263 -8.85 -4.59 -25.42
CA GLY A 263 -9.02 -3.97 -24.09
C GLY A 263 -7.99 -4.51 -23.09
N ALA A 264 -8.44 -4.94 -21.91
CA ALA A 264 -7.59 -5.51 -20.87
C ALA A 264 -7.34 -7.04 -21.06
N GLY A 265 -7.67 -7.62 -22.19
CA GLY A 265 -7.55 -9.06 -22.43
C GLY A 265 -6.90 -9.39 -23.79
N THR A 266 -7.02 -10.66 -24.18
CA THR A 266 -6.44 -11.18 -25.41
C THR A 266 -7.49 -11.98 -26.18
N GLU A 267 -7.66 -11.70 -27.47
CA GLU A 267 -8.49 -12.46 -28.39
C GLU A 267 -7.60 -13.40 -29.22
N PHE A 268 -8.02 -14.64 -29.46
CA PHE A 268 -7.26 -15.61 -30.23
C PHE A 268 -8.15 -16.71 -30.81
N THR A 269 -7.65 -17.37 -31.86
CA THR A 269 -8.30 -18.52 -32.51
C THR A 269 -7.83 -19.82 -31.87
N VAL A 270 -8.75 -20.72 -31.54
CA VAL A 270 -8.47 -22.06 -30.98
C VAL A 270 -8.56 -23.11 -32.06
N ARG A 271 -7.57 -23.99 -32.14
CA ARG A 271 -7.57 -25.16 -33.01
C ARG A 271 -7.55 -26.45 -32.19
N GLN A 272 -8.30 -27.46 -32.63
CA GLN A 272 -8.25 -28.82 -32.12
C GLN A 272 -7.76 -29.74 -33.25
N LYS A 273 -6.66 -30.45 -32.99
CA LYS A 273 -6.00 -31.32 -33.99
C LYS A 273 -5.81 -30.64 -35.36
N GLY A 274 -5.33 -29.39 -35.28
CA GLY A 274 -5.05 -28.54 -36.45
C GLY A 274 -6.28 -27.92 -37.14
N LEU A 275 -7.51 -28.23 -36.74
CA LEU A 275 -8.74 -27.63 -37.24
C LEU A 275 -9.23 -26.49 -36.36
N GLU A 276 -9.60 -25.37 -36.94
CA GLU A 276 -10.18 -24.24 -36.18
C GLU A 276 -11.55 -24.62 -35.63
N ILE A 277 -11.74 -24.46 -34.31
CA ILE A 277 -13.00 -24.73 -33.62
C ILE A 277 -13.71 -23.47 -33.18
N GLY A 278 -13.04 -22.32 -33.20
CA GLY A 278 -13.64 -21.03 -32.93
C GLY A 278 -12.63 -19.99 -32.44
N ARG A 279 -13.13 -18.77 -32.24
CA ARG A 279 -12.39 -17.66 -31.69
C ARG A 279 -12.92 -17.34 -30.28
N VAL A 280 -12.03 -17.02 -29.37
CA VAL A 280 -12.35 -16.75 -27.96
C VAL A 280 -11.70 -15.45 -27.50
N PHE A 281 -12.34 -14.81 -26.51
CA PHE A 281 -11.80 -13.68 -25.80
C PHE A 281 -11.43 -14.08 -24.36
N LEU A 282 -10.16 -13.98 -23.99
CA LEU A 282 -9.68 -14.18 -22.62
C LEU A 282 -9.63 -12.82 -21.90
N GLY A 283 -10.36 -12.68 -20.80
CA GLY A 283 -10.50 -11.42 -20.06
C GLY A 283 -9.29 -10.97 -19.25
N ILE A 284 -8.14 -11.66 -19.42
CA ILE A 284 -6.83 -11.30 -18.84
C ILE A 284 -5.76 -11.26 -19.94
N PRO A 285 -4.73 -10.38 -19.82
CA PRO A 285 -3.70 -10.24 -20.84
C PRO A 285 -2.56 -11.24 -20.66
N GLY A 286 -1.70 -11.33 -21.69
CA GLY A 286 -0.43 -12.04 -21.65
C GLY A 286 -0.44 -13.39 -22.37
N ARG A 287 0.63 -13.63 -23.15
CA ARG A 287 0.79 -14.89 -23.92
C ARG A 287 0.80 -16.12 -23.01
N HIS A 288 1.43 -16.03 -21.84
CA HIS A 288 1.44 -17.10 -20.85
C HIS A 288 0.02 -17.43 -20.34
N ASN A 289 -0.87 -16.44 -20.23
CA ASN A 289 -2.26 -16.67 -19.83
C ASN A 289 -3.07 -17.31 -20.98
N VAL A 290 -2.72 -17.05 -22.23
CA VAL A 290 -3.29 -17.79 -23.36
C VAL A 290 -2.89 -19.28 -23.26
N LEU A 291 -1.62 -19.61 -22.98
CA LEU A 291 -1.20 -21.01 -22.73
C LEU A 291 -1.94 -21.62 -21.56
N ASN A 292 -2.06 -20.92 -20.41
CA ASN A 292 -2.83 -21.38 -19.28
C ASN A 292 -4.31 -21.63 -19.64
N SER A 293 -4.90 -20.82 -20.51
CA SER A 293 -6.28 -21.00 -20.97
C SER A 293 -6.44 -22.18 -21.91
N LEU A 294 -5.43 -22.50 -22.73
CA LEU A 294 -5.47 -23.70 -23.59
C LEU A 294 -5.56 -24.99 -22.76
N ALA A 295 -4.89 -25.05 -21.62
CA ALA A 295 -5.03 -26.17 -20.68
C ALA A 295 -6.46 -26.31 -20.14
N ALA A 296 -7.08 -25.19 -19.75
CA ALA A 296 -8.47 -25.17 -19.28
C ALA A 296 -9.47 -25.48 -20.42
N ILE A 297 -9.20 -25.03 -21.66
CA ILE A 297 -10.00 -25.37 -22.84
C ILE A 297 -9.91 -26.88 -23.12
N ALA A 298 -8.71 -27.45 -23.11
CA ALA A 298 -8.51 -28.90 -23.31
C ALA A 298 -9.31 -29.71 -22.27
N LEU A 299 -9.22 -29.33 -20.99
CA LEU A 299 -10.00 -29.95 -19.92
C LEU A 299 -11.51 -29.80 -20.15
N ALA A 300 -11.97 -28.63 -20.50
CA ALA A 300 -13.39 -28.33 -20.73
C ALA A 300 -13.98 -29.17 -21.87
N LEU A 301 -13.24 -29.33 -22.97
CA LEU A 301 -13.64 -30.18 -24.08
C LEU A 301 -13.71 -31.66 -23.66
N GLU A 302 -12.73 -32.17 -22.91
CA GLU A 302 -12.73 -33.56 -22.39
C GLU A 302 -13.86 -33.81 -21.41
N THR A 303 -14.28 -32.81 -20.65
CA THR A 303 -15.41 -32.94 -19.70
C THR A 303 -16.77 -32.62 -20.34
N GLY A 304 -16.80 -32.37 -21.66
CA GLY A 304 -18.02 -32.15 -22.43
C GLY A 304 -18.68 -30.78 -22.19
N VAL A 305 -17.90 -29.74 -21.96
CA VAL A 305 -18.37 -28.35 -21.96
C VAL A 305 -18.40 -27.84 -23.40
N SER A 306 -19.50 -27.20 -23.81
CA SER A 306 -19.61 -26.65 -25.18
C SER A 306 -18.69 -25.43 -25.39
N PHE A 307 -18.23 -25.23 -26.63
CA PHE A 307 -17.31 -24.15 -26.97
C PHE A 307 -17.86 -22.75 -26.63
N ASP A 308 -19.16 -22.53 -26.84
CA ASP A 308 -19.81 -21.26 -26.48
C ASP A 308 -19.71 -20.96 -24.97
N ARG A 309 -19.84 -21.97 -24.14
CA ARG A 309 -19.68 -21.83 -22.69
C ARG A 309 -18.23 -21.62 -22.26
N ILE A 310 -17.29 -22.17 -23.04
CA ILE A 310 -15.86 -21.92 -22.84
C ILE A 310 -15.55 -20.45 -23.13
N ASP A 311 -16.03 -19.91 -24.26
CA ASP A 311 -15.83 -18.50 -24.62
C ASP A 311 -16.45 -17.55 -23.56
N GLU A 312 -17.69 -17.81 -23.14
CA GLU A 312 -18.36 -17.06 -22.07
C GLU A 312 -17.53 -17.02 -20.78
N ALA A 313 -17.00 -18.17 -20.37
CA ALA A 313 -16.20 -18.30 -19.15
C ALA A 313 -14.86 -17.56 -19.28
N LEU A 314 -14.14 -17.73 -20.38
CA LEU A 314 -12.87 -17.03 -20.64
C LEU A 314 -13.08 -15.52 -20.67
N GLY A 315 -14.15 -15.05 -21.33
CA GLY A 315 -14.47 -13.64 -21.46
C GLY A 315 -14.84 -12.96 -20.15
N SER A 316 -15.43 -13.69 -19.20
CA SER A 316 -15.79 -13.20 -17.88
C SER A 316 -14.67 -13.30 -16.83
N PHE A 317 -13.61 -14.08 -17.08
CA PHE A 317 -12.52 -14.29 -16.15
C PHE A 317 -11.65 -13.03 -15.99
N ARG A 318 -11.34 -12.63 -14.75
CA ARG A 318 -10.56 -11.42 -14.43
C ARG A 318 -9.28 -11.74 -13.65
N GLY A 319 -8.89 -13.02 -13.60
CA GLY A 319 -7.69 -13.45 -12.91
C GLY A 319 -7.86 -13.68 -11.41
N ALA A 320 -6.79 -14.13 -10.80
CA ALA A 320 -6.64 -14.22 -9.34
C ALA A 320 -6.11 -12.90 -8.79
N LYS A 321 -6.38 -12.62 -7.52
CA LYS A 321 -5.71 -11.52 -6.82
C LYS A 321 -4.19 -11.67 -6.94
N ARG A 322 -3.51 -10.56 -7.15
CA ARG A 322 -2.06 -10.52 -7.31
C ARG A 322 -1.50 -11.32 -8.52
N ARG A 323 -2.27 -11.48 -9.59
CA ARG A 323 -1.82 -12.05 -10.87
C ARG A 323 -2.19 -11.10 -12.00
N PHE A 324 -1.29 -10.17 -12.31
CA PHE A 324 -1.52 -9.01 -13.18
C PHE A 324 -2.82 -8.27 -12.76
N GLU A 325 -3.01 -8.11 -11.46
CA GLU A 325 -4.22 -7.52 -10.89
C GLU A 325 -4.24 -6.00 -11.12
N LEU A 326 -5.22 -5.53 -11.86
CA LEU A 326 -5.40 -4.11 -12.10
C LEU A 326 -5.98 -3.44 -10.86
N LYS A 327 -5.12 -2.77 -10.05
CA LYS A 327 -5.53 -2.01 -8.86
C LYS A 327 -6.15 -0.67 -9.21
N ARG A 328 -5.67 -0.06 -10.29
CA ARG A 328 -6.14 1.24 -10.77
C ARG A 328 -5.89 1.35 -12.27
N HIS A 329 -6.86 1.90 -12.98
CA HIS A 329 -6.70 2.30 -14.39
C HIS A 329 -7.24 3.72 -14.58
N SER A 330 -6.39 4.61 -15.10
CA SER A 330 -6.77 5.95 -15.51
C SER A 330 -5.79 6.48 -16.56
N ASP A 331 -6.18 7.51 -17.28
CA ASP A 331 -5.33 8.19 -18.27
C ASP A 331 -4.06 8.78 -17.64
N ARG A 332 -4.00 8.89 -16.30
CA ARG A 332 -2.85 9.45 -15.60
C ARG A 332 -1.88 8.39 -15.10
N VAL A 333 -2.35 7.42 -14.35
CA VAL A 333 -1.50 6.36 -13.79
C VAL A 333 -2.31 5.07 -13.73
N THR A 334 -1.77 4.03 -14.32
CA THR A 334 -2.26 2.66 -14.17
C THR A 334 -1.40 1.91 -13.15
N ILE A 335 -2.04 1.19 -12.23
CA ILE A 335 -1.33 0.41 -11.20
C ILE A 335 -1.75 -1.06 -11.30
N VAL A 336 -0.75 -1.91 -11.47
CA VAL A 336 -0.87 -3.37 -11.54
C VAL A 336 -0.12 -3.99 -10.37
N ASP A 337 -0.68 -5.04 -9.77
CA ASP A 337 0.00 -5.87 -8.79
C ASP A 337 0.18 -7.29 -9.32
N ASP A 338 1.38 -7.83 -9.20
CA ASP A 338 1.68 -9.20 -9.60
C ASP A 338 2.51 -9.93 -8.55
N TYR A 339 2.19 -11.20 -8.35
CA TYR A 339 2.86 -12.07 -7.37
C TYR A 339 4.22 -12.57 -7.86
N GLY A 340 4.57 -12.30 -9.11
CA GLY A 340 5.82 -12.73 -9.76
C GLY A 340 7.04 -12.41 -8.91
N HIS A 341 7.80 -13.44 -8.60
CA HIS A 341 8.97 -13.37 -7.72
C HIS A 341 10.12 -14.24 -8.18
N HIS A 342 9.92 -15.00 -9.26
CA HIS A 342 10.94 -15.71 -10.01
C HIS A 342 11.33 -14.91 -11.26
N PRO A 343 12.59 -14.91 -11.72
CA PRO A 343 13.00 -14.13 -12.90
C PRO A 343 12.15 -14.36 -14.15
N SER A 344 11.76 -15.61 -14.44
CA SER A 344 10.89 -15.94 -15.58
C SER A 344 9.48 -15.35 -15.45
N GLU A 345 8.89 -15.34 -14.25
CA GLU A 345 7.58 -14.71 -13.97
C GLU A 345 7.66 -13.19 -14.14
N ILE A 346 8.73 -12.57 -13.62
CA ILE A 346 8.97 -11.12 -13.73
C ILE A 346 9.06 -10.70 -15.19
N ALA A 347 9.89 -11.39 -15.97
CA ALA A 347 10.05 -11.12 -17.40
C ALA A 347 8.72 -11.25 -18.16
N ALA A 348 7.93 -12.30 -17.88
CA ALA A 348 6.61 -12.51 -18.50
C ALA A 348 5.61 -11.38 -18.14
N THR A 349 5.63 -10.90 -16.89
CA THR A 349 4.79 -9.79 -16.43
C THR A 349 5.19 -8.48 -17.11
N ILE A 350 6.48 -8.17 -17.21
CA ILE A 350 7.01 -6.98 -17.89
C ILE A 350 6.66 -7.02 -19.40
N GLN A 351 6.86 -8.14 -20.06
CA GLN A 351 6.47 -8.31 -21.47
C GLN A 351 4.97 -8.11 -21.69
N THR A 352 4.16 -8.62 -20.74
CA THR A 352 2.70 -8.41 -20.79
C THR A 352 2.36 -6.93 -20.66
N ALA A 353 2.97 -6.21 -19.72
CA ALA A 353 2.77 -4.78 -19.56
C ALA A 353 3.22 -4.01 -20.83
N ARG A 354 4.37 -4.33 -21.38
CA ARG A 354 4.90 -3.70 -22.60
C ARG A 354 4.03 -3.95 -23.82
N SER A 355 3.39 -5.10 -23.92
CA SER A 355 2.43 -5.37 -25.02
C SER A 355 1.17 -4.48 -24.96
N GLN A 356 0.87 -3.92 -23.78
CA GLN A 356 -0.31 -3.09 -23.54
C GLN A 356 0.02 -1.60 -23.45
N HIS A 357 1.27 -1.26 -23.13
CA HIS A 357 1.69 0.09 -22.83
C HIS A 357 3.08 0.41 -23.40
N ALA A 358 3.14 1.39 -24.30
CA ALA A 358 4.37 1.85 -24.91
C ALA A 358 5.07 3.00 -24.12
N GLY A 359 4.38 3.59 -23.12
CA GLY A 359 4.90 4.69 -22.32
C GLY A 359 5.82 4.22 -21.18
N ARG A 360 6.07 5.10 -20.21
CA ARG A 360 6.99 4.83 -19.10
C ARG A 360 6.45 3.73 -18.18
N LEU A 361 7.27 2.71 -17.93
CA LEU A 361 7.01 1.57 -17.04
C LEU A 361 7.88 1.67 -15.80
N VAL A 362 7.26 1.88 -14.65
CA VAL A 362 7.88 1.91 -13.34
C VAL A 362 7.60 0.59 -12.63
N VAL A 363 8.63 -0.06 -12.12
CA VAL A 363 8.49 -1.32 -11.38
C VAL A 363 8.97 -1.15 -9.95
N VAL A 364 8.20 -1.66 -8.99
CA VAL A 364 8.57 -1.80 -7.58
C VAL A 364 8.69 -3.28 -7.27
N PHE A 365 9.89 -3.75 -6.97
CA PHE A 365 10.19 -5.15 -6.75
C PHE A 365 10.62 -5.44 -5.32
N GLN A 366 10.07 -6.53 -4.74
CA GLN A 366 10.51 -7.09 -3.46
C GLN A 366 11.06 -8.50 -3.67
N PRO A 367 12.37 -8.73 -3.50
CA PRO A 367 12.93 -10.07 -3.53
C PRO A 367 12.30 -10.94 -2.43
N HIS A 368 12.10 -12.22 -2.73
CA HIS A 368 11.46 -13.17 -1.81
C HIS A 368 12.41 -14.32 -1.50
N ARG A 369 12.80 -14.48 -0.22
CA ARG A 369 13.79 -15.39 0.35
C ARG A 369 15.24 -14.99 0.04
N TYR A 370 16.10 -15.08 1.04
CA TYR A 370 17.53 -14.80 0.89
C TYR A 370 18.22 -15.82 -0.01
N THR A 371 17.87 -17.10 0.13
CA THR A 371 18.45 -18.19 -0.69
C THR A 371 18.17 -17.97 -2.17
N ARG A 372 16.94 -17.66 -2.57
CA ARG A 372 16.58 -17.39 -3.96
C ARG A 372 17.30 -16.13 -4.49
N THR A 373 17.34 -15.07 -3.69
CA THR A 373 18.03 -13.81 -4.05
C THR A 373 19.50 -14.05 -4.35
N GLN A 374 20.16 -14.93 -3.60
CA GLN A 374 21.57 -15.28 -3.79
C GLN A 374 21.76 -16.20 -5.01
N LEU A 375 20.97 -17.28 -5.10
CA LEU A 375 21.18 -18.33 -6.11
C LEU A 375 20.85 -17.87 -7.52
N LEU A 376 19.83 -17.00 -7.69
CA LEU A 376 19.37 -16.52 -9.00
C LEU A 376 19.81 -15.08 -9.29
N ARG A 377 20.90 -14.62 -8.68
CA ARG A 377 21.40 -13.25 -8.83
C ARG A 377 21.60 -12.83 -10.28
N GLU A 378 22.21 -13.71 -11.09
CA GLU A 378 22.48 -13.43 -12.51
C GLU A 378 21.19 -13.33 -13.33
N GLU A 379 20.25 -14.22 -13.09
CA GLU A 379 18.94 -14.23 -13.77
C GLU A 379 18.13 -12.99 -13.40
N PHE A 380 18.17 -12.57 -12.13
CA PHE A 380 17.54 -11.32 -11.70
C PHE A 380 18.17 -10.10 -12.38
N GLY A 381 19.48 -10.12 -12.66
CA GLY A 381 20.14 -9.05 -13.39
C GLY A 381 19.56 -8.80 -14.78
N ARG A 382 18.93 -9.80 -15.40
CA ARG A 382 18.44 -9.77 -16.80
C ARG A 382 16.91 -9.74 -16.94
N CYS A 383 16.16 -10.01 -15.88
CA CYS A 383 14.71 -10.20 -16.00
C CYS A 383 13.89 -8.90 -16.06
N PHE A 384 14.53 -7.73 -15.92
CA PHE A 384 13.88 -6.42 -15.93
C PHE A 384 14.01 -5.68 -17.28
N GLU A 385 14.37 -6.37 -18.33
CA GLU A 385 14.41 -5.79 -19.69
C GLU A 385 13.07 -5.12 -20.02
N GLY A 386 13.15 -3.88 -20.53
CA GLY A 386 11.98 -3.08 -20.86
C GLY A 386 11.40 -2.26 -19.71
N VAL A 387 12.02 -2.21 -18.53
CA VAL A 387 11.65 -1.31 -17.42
C VAL A 387 12.37 0.03 -17.57
N ASP A 388 11.67 1.16 -17.41
CA ASP A 388 12.29 2.49 -17.48
C ASP A 388 12.83 2.93 -16.10
N GLU A 389 12.14 2.56 -15.03
CA GLU A 389 12.57 2.87 -13.65
C GLU A 389 12.25 1.70 -12.72
N LEU A 390 13.27 1.18 -12.04
CA LEU A 390 13.17 0.07 -11.09
C LEU A 390 13.45 0.55 -9.66
N TRP A 391 12.51 0.28 -8.77
CA TRP A 391 12.65 0.43 -7.33
C TRP A 391 12.74 -0.95 -6.70
N VAL A 392 13.81 -1.21 -5.94
CA VAL A 392 13.99 -2.48 -5.22
C VAL A 392 13.93 -2.18 -3.72
N THR A 393 13.08 -2.93 -2.99
CA THR A 393 13.07 -2.88 -1.53
C THR A 393 13.83 -4.08 -0.94
N ASP A 394 13.88 -4.18 0.39
CA ASP A 394 14.64 -5.26 1.00
C ASP A 394 13.92 -6.61 0.92
N VAL A 395 14.68 -7.68 1.16
CA VAL A 395 14.23 -9.07 1.00
C VAL A 395 13.10 -9.40 1.97
N TYR A 396 12.01 -9.95 1.45
CA TYR A 396 10.99 -10.61 2.28
C TYR A 396 11.51 -12.00 2.70
N ALA A 397 11.81 -12.17 3.97
CA ALA A 397 12.51 -13.33 4.49
C ALA A 397 11.74 -14.67 4.37
N ALA A 398 10.41 -14.65 4.37
CA ALA A 398 9.55 -15.86 4.35
C ALA A 398 10.00 -16.94 5.37
N SER A 399 10.36 -16.50 6.58
CA SER A 399 10.88 -17.33 7.69
C SER A 399 12.31 -17.86 7.52
N GLU A 400 13.05 -17.45 6.49
CA GLU A 400 14.48 -17.74 6.38
C GLU A 400 15.29 -16.81 7.29
N PRO A 401 16.41 -17.30 7.88
CA PRO A 401 17.37 -16.44 8.55
C PRO A 401 18.10 -15.56 7.52
N PRO A 402 18.50 -14.32 7.89
CA PRO A 402 19.30 -13.47 7.00
C PRO A 402 20.63 -14.14 6.62
N ILE A 403 21.01 -14.02 5.35
CA ILE A 403 22.30 -14.44 4.83
C ILE A 403 23.21 -13.20 4.79
N PRO A 404 24.40 -13.22 5.45
CA PRO A 404 25.31 -12.09 5.43
C PRO A 404 25.70 -11.66 4.00
N GLY A 405 25.56 -10.36 3.70
CA GLY A 405 25.85 -9.80 2.38
C GLY A 405 24.73 -9.95 1.35
N VAL A 406 23.58 -10.55 1.69
CA VAL A 406 22.42 -10.69 0.80
C VAL A 406 21.29 -9.76 1.27
N SER A 407 20.88 -8.85 0.39
CA SER A 407 19.79 -7.90 0.63
C SER A 407 19.15 -7.51 -0.70
N GLY A 408 18.19 -6.60 -0.70
CA GLY A 408 17.66 -6.01 -1.94
C GLY A 408 18.73 -5.30 -2.78
N GLN A 409 19.80 -4.79 -2.14
CA GLN A 409 20.95 -4.21 -2.85
C GLN A 409 21.62 -5.23 -3.78
N THR A 410 21.64 -6.53 -3.43
CA THR A 410 22.17 -7.60 -4.28
C THR A 410 21.52 -7.63 -5.67
N ILE A 411 20.22 -7.38 -5.73
CA ILE A 411 19.48 -7.31 -7.01
C ILE A 411 19.81 -6.01 -7.75
N VAL A 412 19.88 -4.89 -7.03
CA VAL A 412 20.25 -3.59 -7.63
C VAL A 412 21.62 -3.69 -8.31
N ASP A 413 22.60 -4.26 -7.62
CA ASP A 413 23.95 -4.44 -8.15
C ASP A 413 23.93 -5.32 -9.41
N ALA A 414 23.20 -6.44 -9.39
CA ALA A 414 23.08 -7.34 -10.53
C ALA A 414 22.43 -6.68 -11.77
N VAL A 415 21.39 -5.87 -11.56
CA VAL A 415 20.70 -5.14 -12.65
C VAL A 415 21.62 -4.05 -13.23
N LEU A 416 22.32 -3.31 -12.37
CA LEU A 416 23.27 -2.27 -12.82
C LEU A 416 24.48 -2.87 -13.58
N GLU A 417 24.98 -4.03 -13.15
CA GLU A 417 26.07 -4.75 -13.87
C GLU A 417 25.61 -5.17 -15.27
N ASN A 418 24.34 -5.51 -15.45
CA ASN A 418 23.78 -5.91 -16.73
C ASN A 418 23.45 -4.71 -17.65
N GLY A 419 23.14 -3.54 -17.09
CA GLY A 419 22.98 -2.27 -17.81
C GLY A 419 21.69 -2.11 -18.63
N GLU A 420 20.70 -2.96 -18.47
CA GLU A 420 19.43 -2.91 -19.25
C GLU A 420 18.43 -1.88 -18.68
N VAL A 421 18.53 -1.50 -17.42
CA VAL A 421 17.66 -0.52 -16.77
C VAL A 421 18.49 0.69 -16.34
N GLU A 422 18.16 1.87 -16.90
CA GLU A 422 18.93 3.10 -16.64
C GLU A 422 18.76 3.65 -15.21
N LYS A 423 17.56 3.52 -14.65
CA LYS A 423 17.22 4.08 -13.34
C LYS A 423 16.85 2.96 -12.37
N VAL A 424 17.80 2.62 -11.50
CA VAL A 424 17.60 1.64 -10.44
C VAL A 424 17.81 2.30 -9.09
N THR A 425 16.85 2.13 -8.17
CA THR A 425 16.90 2.70 -6.82
C THR A 425 16.67 1.64 -5.77
N PHE A 426 17.59 1.53 -4.80
CA PHE A 426 17.38 0.76 -3.58
C PHE A 426 16.65 1.59 -2.53
N HIS A 427 15.51 1.12 -2.05
CA HIS A 427 14.76 1.74 -0.96
C HIS A 427 14.35 0.67 0.04
N PRO A 428 15.16 0.43 1.09
CA PRO A 428 14.98 -0.72 1.99
C PRO A 428 13.70 -0.66 2.83
N ASP A 429 13.24 0.54 3.18
CA ASP A 429 12.07 0.74 4.03
C ASP A 429 10.77 0.73 3.21
N LEU A 430 10.08 -0.41 3.24
CA LEU A 430 8.79 -0.60 2.55
C LEU A 430 7.71 0.39 3.04
N SER A 431 7.76 0.80 4.30
CA SER A 431 6.74 1.67 4.90
C SER A 431 6.72 3.07 4.27
N THR A 432 7.85 3.54 3.76
CA THR A 432 8.03 4.85 3.13
C THR A 432 8.17 4.79 1.59
N LEU A 433 8.28 3.58 1.02
CA LEU A 433 8.52 3.38 -0.41
C LEU A 433 7.41 4.00 -1.28
N HIS A 434 6.14 3.89 -0.86
CA HIS A 434 5.00 4.50 -1.58
C HIS A 434 5.13 6.03 -1.68
N LEU A 435 5.71 6.70 -0.67
CA LEU A 435 5.96 8.15 -0.70
C LEU A 435 7.02 8.50 -1.75
N ALA A 436 8.13 7.74 -1.77
CA ALA A 436 9.23 7.96 -2.69
C ALA A 436 8.79 7.74 -4.15
N VAL A 437 8.10 6.63 -4.41
CA VAL A 437 7.56 6.30 -5.74
C VAL A 437 6.49 7.30 -6.16
N GLY A 438 5.50 7.59 -5.29
CA GLY A 438 4.40 8.49 -5.60
C GLY A 438 4.80 9.92 -5.96
N GLN A 439 5.94 10.42 -5.39
CA GLN A 439 6.51 11.71 -5.75
C GLN A 439 7.16 11.75 -7.15
N LYS A 440 7.42 10.57 -7.75
CA LYS A 440 8.11 10.42 -9.04
C LYS A 440 7.18 10.00 -10.18
N LEU A 441 5.96 9.55 -9.85
CA LEU A 441 4.99 9.17 -10.88
C LEU A 441 4.55 10.38 -11.71
N GLU A 442 4.49 10.16 -13.01
CA GLU A 442 4.10 11.13 -14.03
C GLU A 442 2.79 10.70 -14.71
N PRO A 443 2.04 11.64 -15.30
CA PRO A 443 0.87 11.28 -16.11
C PRO A 443 1.25 10.37 -17.29
N GLY A 444 0.53 9.27 -17.44
CA GLY A 444 0.79 8.23 -18.46
C GLY A 444 1.60 7.05 -17.94
N ASP A 445 2.11 7.07 -16.71
CA ASP A 445 2.90 5.96 -16.16
C ASP A 445 2.06 4.70 -15.92
N TRP A 446 2.69 3.56 -16.15
CA TRP A 446 2.30 2.29 -15.57
C TRP A 446 3.24 1.94 -14.42
N LEU A 447 2.64 1.68 -13.26
CA LEU A 447 3.33 1.19 -12.06
C LEU A 447 2.98 -0.28 -11.85
N ILE A 448 4.00 -1.13 -11.71
CA ILE A 448 3.81 -2.54 -11.36
C ILE A 448 4.48 -2.81 -10.02
N THR A 449 3.74 -3.38 -9.07
CA THR A 449 4.31 -3.97 -7.86
C THR A 449 4.52 -5.46 -8.08
N LEU A 450 5.76 -5.95 -7.87
CA LEU A 450 6.19 -7.32 -8.12
C LEU A 450 6.76 -7.97 -6.85
N GLY A 451 6.28 -9.15 -6.50
CA GLY A 451 6.83 -9.94 -5.40
C GLY A 451 5.80 -10.71 -4.59
N ALA A 452 6.20 -11.83 -3.99
CA ALA A 452 5.33 -12.70 -3.19
C ALA A 452 5.11 -12.18 -1.74
N GLY A 453 5.90 -11.19 -1.31
CA GLY A 453 5.79 -10.58 0.00
C GLY A 453 4.68 -9.52 0.09
N ASN A 454 4.92 -8.49 0.89
CA ASN A 454 3.96 -7.42 1.17
C ASN A 454 4.12 -6.16 0.31
N VAL A 455 4.91 -6.21 -0.75
CA VAL A 455 5.11 -5.08 -1.70
C VAL A 455 3.81 -4.58 -2.34
N HIS A 456 2.80 -5.43 -2.45
CA HIS A 456 1.47 -5.07 -2.96
C HIS A 456 0.80 -3.93 -2.17
N GLU A 457 1.20 -3.70 -0.92
CA GLU A 457 0.70 -2.61 -0.08
C GLU A 457 1.07 -1.25 -0.67
N VAL A 458 2.24 -1.13 -1.32
CA VAL A 458 2.70 0.08 -2.01
C VAL A 458 1.72 0.47 -3.12
N GLY A 459 1.41 -0.46 -4.01
CA GLY A 459 0.44 -0.24 -5.09
C GLY A 459 -0.98 0.03 -4.58
N THR A 460 -1.40 -0.65 -3.52
CA THR A 460 -2.72 -0.48 -2.92
C THR A 460 -2.88 0.91 -2.28
N ARG A 461 -1.87 1.41 -1.55
CA ARG A 461 -1.85 2.77 -0.98
C ARG A 461 -1.88 3.81 -2.10
N LEU A 462 -0.97 3.70 -3.07
CA LEU A 462 -0.92 4.63 -4.19
C LEU A 462 -2.22 4.66 -5.00
N ALA A 463 -2.85 3.53 -5.25
CA ALA A 463 -4.13 3.48 -5.97
C ALA A 463 -5.23 4.26 -5.24
N LYS A 464 -5.32 4.11 -3.90
CA LYS A 464 -6.27 4.83 -3.05
C LYS A 464 -6.00 6.34 -3.05
N ASP A 465 -4.73 6.72 -2.88
CA ASP A 465 -4.35 8.13 -2.77
C ASP A 465 -4.48 8.86 -4.11
N LEU A 466 -4.10 8.22 -5.21
CA LEU A 466 -4.30 8.77 -6.55
C LEU A 466 -5.79 8.90 -6.91
N ALA A 467 -6.65 7.98 -6.46
CA ALA A 467 -8.10 8.11 -6.64
C ALA A 467 -8.66 9.33 -5.89
N THR A 468 -8.17 9.58 -4.66
CA THR A 468 -8.53 10.77 -3.89
C THR A 468 -7.98 12.04 -4.54
N LEU A 469 -6.75 11.99 -5.04
CA LEU A 469 -6.09 13.10 -5.75
C LEU A 469 -6.87 13.52 -7.01
N ASP A 470 -7.41 12.56 -7.77
CA ASP A 470 -8.21 12.88 -8.96
C ASP A 470 -9.54 13.54 -8.60
N ARG A 471 -10.21 13.08 -7.56
CA ARG A 471 -11.43 13.75 -7.05
C ARG A 471 -11.15 15.17 -6.57
N LEU A 472 -10.02 15.38 -5.87
CA LEU A 472 -9.59 16.72 -5.47
C LEU A 472 -9.29 17.61 -6.69
N ARG A 473 -8.75 17.03 -7.76
CA ARG A 473 -8.50 17.76 -9.01
C ARG A 473 -9.80 18.18 -9.70
N GLU A 474 -10.80 17.33 -9.70
CA GLU A 474 -12.13 17.67 -10.23
C GLU A 474 -12.76 18.83 -9.43
N VAL A 475 -12.65 18.81 -8.10
CA VAL A 475 -13.11 19.90 -7.24
C VAL A 475 -12.38 21.22 -7.52
N LEU A 476 -11.10 21.15 -7.90
CA LEU A 476 -10.27 22.30 -8.25
C LEU A 476 -10.42 22.78 -9.69
N ALA A 477 -11.02 21.99 -10.60
CA ALA A 477 -10.94 22.19 -12.06
C ALA A 477 -11.35 23.60 -12.54
N GLU A 478 -12.19 24.32 -11.80
CA GLU A 478 -12.59 25.69 -12.09
C GLU A 478 -11.67 26.76 -11.49
N SER A 479 -10.68 26.37 -10.68
CA SER A 479 -9.70 27.27 -10.08
C SER A 479 -8.29 26.77 -10.40
N ALA A 480 -7.45 27.61 -11.02
CA ALA A 480 -6.06 27.29 -11.36
C ALA A 480 -5.20 27.12 -10.09
N GLY A 481 -5.43 26.07 -9.31
CA GLY A 481 -4.71 25.77 -8.07
C GLY A 481 -3.55 24.80 -8.27
N VAL A 482 -2.66 24.72 -7.28
CA VAL A 482 -1.61 23.69 -7.21
C VAL A 482 -2.14 22.50 -6.42
N LEU A 483 -1.94 21.29 -6.94
CA LEU A 483 -2.27 20.04 -6.26
C LEU A 483 -1.09 19.07 -6.39
N LYS A 484 -0.59 18.58 -5.27
CA LYS A 484 0.54 17.64 -5.21
C LYS A 484 0.28 16.51 -4.24
N LEU A 485 0.78 15.34 -4.58
CA LEU A 485 0.81 14.16 -3.70
C LEU A 485 2.14 14.15 -2.93
N TYR A 486 2.09 13.88 -1.63
CA TYR A 486 3.25 13.71 -0.74
C TYR A 486 4.26 14.87 -0.76
N GLU A 487 3.77 16.13 -0.82
CA GLU A 487 4.65 17.31 -0.81
C GLU A 487 5.39 17.47 0.54
N PRO A 488 6.72 17.53 0.55
CA PRO A 488 7.51 17.61 1.77
C PRO A 488 7.27 18.91 2.56
N MET A 489 6.74 18.82 3.79
CA MET A 489 6.43 19.99 4.63
C MET A 489 7.68 20.78 5.06
N ARG A 490 8.86 20.17 5.08
CA ARG A 490 10.13 20.89 5.30
C ARG A 490 10.38 22.07 4.33
N ARG A 491 9.72 22.08 3.15
CA ARG A 491 9.74 23.19 2.19
C ARG A 491 8.78 24.31 2.56
N HIS A 492 7.80 24.03 3.43
CA HIS A 492 6.68 24.90 3.79
C HIS A 492 6.68 25.30 5.27
N THR A 493 7.74 24.98 6.01
CA THR A 493 7.97 25.40 7.39
C THR A 493 9.24 26.25 7.50
N THR A 494 9.25 27.25 8.39
CA THR A 494 10.45 28.09 8.64
C THR A 494 11.53 27.31 9.39
N MET A 495 11.17 26.27 10.14
CA MET A 495 12.09 25.34 10.79
C MET A 495 12.80 24.43 9.79
N LYS A 496 12.27 24.29 8.56
CA LYS A 496 12.75 23.37 7.50
C LYS A 496 12.75 21.89 7.94
N VAL A 497 11.78 21.52 8.77
CA VAL A 497 11.55 20.19 9.30
C VAL A 497 10.14 19.76 8.93
N GLY A 498 9.90 18.45 8.80
CA GLY A 498 8.59 17.85 8.60
C GLY A 498 8.51 16.89 7.43
N GLY A 499 7.81 15.79 7.65
CA GLY A 499 7.45 14.79 6.66
C GLY A 499 6.47 15.33 5.60
N PRO A 500 5.90 14.46 4.75
CA PRO A 500 5.05 14.89 3.65
C PRO A 500 3.64 15.29 4.09
N ALA A 501 3.03 16.24 3.38
CA ALA A 501 1.58 16.40 3.32
C ALA A 501 1.03 15.33 2.37
N GLN A 502 0.06 14.53 2.80
CA GLN A 502 -0.53 13.50 1.92
C GLN A 502 -1.08 14.14 0.64
N PHE A 503 -1.92 15.18 0.78
CA PHE A 503 -2.39 16.00 -0.33
C PHE A 503 -2.10 17.48 -0.05
N TRP A 504 -1.26 18.10 -0.84
CA TRP A 504 -0.95 19.53 -0.75
C TRP A 504 -1.77 20.30 -1.77
N ILE A 505 -2.49 21.36 -1.32
CA ILE A 505 -3.35 22.18 -2.17
C ILE A 505 -3.05 23.67 -1.95
N GLU A 506 -2.86 24.43 -3.05
CA GLU A 506 -2.85 25.89 -3.05
C GLU A 506 -4.02 26.39 -3.90
N PRO A 507 -5.19 26.70 -3.32
CA PRO A 507 -6.29 27.31 -4.06
C PRO A 507 -5.98 28.72 -4.47
N THR A 508 -6.60 29.23 -5.54
CA THR A 508 -6.41 30.61 -6.02
C THR A 508 -7.62 31.50 -5.81
N THR A 509 -8.81 30.91 -5.56
CA THR A 509 -10.08 31.62 -5.34
C THR A 509 -10.75 31.20 -4.04
N VAL A 510 -11.56 32.08 -3.46
CA VAL A 510 -12.32 31.82 -2.22
C VAL A 510 -13.34 30.69 -2.45
N GLU A 511 -13.99 30.67 -3.60
CA GLU A 511 -14.96 29.63 -3.99
C GLU A 511 -14.27 28.27 -4.14
N GLY A 512 -13.06 28.23 -4.73
CA GLY A 512 -12.27 27.00 -4.82
C GLY A 512 -11.89 26.45 -3.45
N LEU A 513 -11.47 27.33 -2.54
CA LEU A 513 -11.20 26.98 -1.14
C LEU A 513 -12.46 26.42 -0.47
N ALA A 514 -13.60 27.08 -0.63
CA ALA A 514 -14.87 26.68 -0.03
C ALA A 514 -15.32 25.28 -0.51
N ARG A 515 -15.18 24.97 -1.81
CA ARG A 515 -15.45 23.64 -2.36
C ARG A 515 -14.53 22.57 -1.76
N ILE A 516 -13.23 22.85 -1.58
CA ILE A 516 -12.28 21.90 -0.97
C ILE A 516 -12.67 21.64 0.49
N VAL A 517 -13.00 22.69 1.27
CA VAL A 517 -13.42 22.55 2.67
C VAL A 517 -14.64 21.65 2.75
N LYS A 518 -15.66 21.92 1.93
CA LYS A 518 -16.88 21.10 1.87
C LYS A 518 -16.57 19.65 1.46
N PHE A 519 -15.78 19.43 0.42
CA PHE A 519 -15.40 18.10 -0.05
C PHE A 519 -14.71 17.29 1.06
N CYS A 520 -13.80 17.91 1.82
CA CYS A 520 -13.13 17.26 2.93
C CYS A 520 -14.10 16.90 4.06
N ALA A 521 -15.02 17.81 4.39
CA ALA A 521 -16.04 17.59 5.42
C ALA A 521 -16.99 16.44 5.04
N ASP A 522 -17.53 16.47 3.82
CA ASP A 522 -18.47 15.45 3.32
C ASP A 522 -17.80 14.06 3.21
N GLY A 523 -16.50 14.02 2.87
CA GLY A 523 -15.73 12.79 2.72
C GLY A 523 -15.03 12.28 4.00
N GLY A 524 -15.16 13.01 5.13
CA GLY A 524 -14.43 12.68 6.37
C GLY A 524 -12.90 12.75 6.22
N ILE A 525 -12.39 13.55 5.27
CA ILE A 525 -10.98 13.71 4.99
C ILE A 525 -10.41 14.78 5.93
N PRO A 526 -9.38 14.48 6.73
CA PRO A 526 -8.74 15.49 7.58
C PRO A 526 -8.25 16.69 6.75
N LEU A 527 -8.59 17.91 7.20
CA LEU A 527 -8.13 19.14 6.57
C LEU A 527 -7.28 19.97 7.56
N ARG A 528 -6.13 20.42 7.11
CA ARG A 528 -5.27 21.39 7.81
C ARG A 528 -4.98 22.57 6.91
N VAL A 529 -5.21 23.77 7.43
CA VAL A 529 -4.88 25.02 6.71
C VAL A 529 -3.57 25.54 7.27
N VAL A 530 -2.63 25.83 6.41
CA VAL A 530 -1.29 26.30 6.78
C VAL A 530 -0.93 27.55 5.99
N GLY A 531 -0.29 28.51 6.67
CA GLY A 531 0.31 29.67 6.02
C GLY A 531 1.79 29.41 5.73
N ARG A 532 2.65 30.32 6.20
CA ARG A 532 4.11 30.22 6.02
C ARG A 532 4.80 29.17 6.89
N GLY A 533 4.10 28.51 7.77
CA GLY A 533 4.68 27.52 8.67
C GLY A 533 5.65 28.07 9.72
N SER A 534 5.50 29.34 10.11
CA SER A 534 6.42 30.01 11.03
C SER A 534 6.20 29.66 12.51
N ASN A 535 5.10 28.98 12.84
CA ASN A 535 4.78 28.47 14.17
C ASN A 535 4.39 26.99 14.10
N LEU A 536 4.97 26.24 13.15
CA LEU A 536 4.63 24.83 12.94
C LEU A 536 5.85 23.95 13.10
N LEU A 537 5.66 22.83 13.82
CA LEU A 537 6.52 21.67 13.85
C LEU A 537 5.73 20.49 13.28
N VAL A 538 6.11 20.01 12.11
CA VAL A 538 5.45 18.87 11.47
C VAL A 538 6.26 17.62 11.75
N ARG A 539 5.61 16.56 12.26
CA ARG A 539 6.24 15.25 12.55
C ARG A 539 6.78 14.59 11.27
N ASP A 540 7.75 13.69 11.44
CA ASP A 540 8.49 13.09 10.33
C ASP A 540 7.62 12.16 9.45
N GLY A 541 6.59 11.51 10.00
CA GLY A 541 5.62 10.71 9.24
C GLY A 541 4.68 11.54 8.37
N GLY A 542 4.56 12.84 8.62
CA GLY A 542 3.79 13.76 7.79
C GLY A 542 2.38 14.05 8.30
N ILE A 543 1.59 14.71 7.45
CA ILE A 543 0.22 15.14 7.77
C ILE A 543 -0.77 14.34 6.90
N PRO A 544 -1.62 13.48 7.49
CA PRO A 544 -2.65 12.76 6.76
C PRO A 544 -3.77 13.70 6.29
N GLY A 545 -4.36 13.36 5.15
CA GLY A 545 -5.44 14.14 4.53
C GLY A 545 -4.93 15.35 3.75
N VAL A 546 -5.76 16.38 3.67
CA VAL A 546 -5.50 17.60 2.88
C VAL A 546 -4.78 18.64 3.73
N VAL A 547 -3.66 19.14 3.22
CA VAL A 547 -2.99 20.36 3.72
C VAL A 547 -3.19 21.46 2.69
N MET A 548 -3.94 22.49 3.07
CA MET A 548 -4.31 23.60 2.20
C MET A 548 -3.55 24.86 2.56
N SER A 549 -2.93 25.52 1.57
CA SER A 549 -2.18 26.77 1.75
C SER A 549 -2.75 27.87 0.86
N PRO A 550 -3.65 28.73 1.37
CA PRO A 550 -4.25 29.84 0.62
C PRO A 550 -3.28 31.05 0.57
N VAL A 551 -2.34 31.03 -0.40
CA VAL A 551 -1.30 32.04 -0.51
C VAL A 551 -1.21 32.68 -1.89
N ARG A 552 -1.98 32.17 -2.87
CA ARG A 552 -1.99 32.64 -4.26
C ARG A 552 -3.33 33.27 -4.64
N GLY A 553 -3.39 33.94 -5.79
CA GLY A 553 -4.61 34.56 -6.31
C GLY A 553 -5.19 35.53 -5.32
N GLU A 554 -6.51 35.49 -5.09
CA GLU A 554 -7.27 36.39 -4.20
C GLU A 554 -6.68 36.43 -2.77
N PHE A 555 -6.03 35.36 -2.30
CA PHE A 555 -5.43 35.34 -0.97
C PHE A 555 -4.15 36.17 -0.84
N GLY A 556 -3.54 36.58 -1.95
CA GLY A 556 -2.34 37.45 -2.00
C GLY A 556 -2.66 38.91 -2.23
N GLU A 557 -3.91 39.29 -2.38
CA GLU A 557 -4.33 40.66 -2.74
C GLU A 557 -4.34 41.60 -1.55
N ILE A 558 -3.99 42.85 -1.81
CA ILE A 558 -4.06 43.97 -0.87
C ILE A 558 -4.81 45.12 -1.58
N SER A 559 -5.80 45.70 -0.92
CA SER A 559 -6.46 46.94 -1.38
C SER A 559 -6.58 47.95 -0.24
N VAL A 560 -6.38 49.22 -0.54
CA VAL A 560 -6.41 50.30 0.43
C VAL A 560 -7.58 51.23 0.10
N GLU A 561 -8.38 51.56 1.11
CA GLU A 561 -9.50 52.49 1.01
C GLU A 561 -9.54 53.38 2.24
N GLY A 562 -9.17 54.67 2.04
CA GLY A 562 -9.02 55.62 3.14
C GLY A 562 -7.99 55.14 4.17
N ASN A 563 -8.39 55.01 5.42
CA ASN A 563 -7.57 54.48 6.52
C ASN A 563 -7.69 52.98 6.75
N THR A 564 -8.34 52.26 5.84
CA THR A 564 -8.54 50.83 5.95
C THR A 564 -7.79 50.09 4.85
N ILE A 565 -7.33 48.88 5.19
CA ILE A 565 -6.61 47.99 4.28
C ILE A 565 -7.29 46.61 4.32
N ARG A 566 -7.77 46.14 3.16
CA ARG A 566 -8.21 44.76 3.00
C ARG A 566 -7.02 43.93 2.55
N ALA A 567 -6.74 42.85 3.26
CA ALA A 567 -5.64 41.93 2.94
C ALA A 567 -6.11 40.50 2.93
N GLY A 568 -5.77 39.74 1.88
CA GLY A 568 -6.00 38.29 1.79
C GLY A 568 -5.19 37.49 2.81
N ALA A 569 -5.67 36.33 3.18
CA ALA A 569 -5.06 35.47 4.21
C ALA A 569 -3.60 35.06 3.90
N GLY A 570 -3.22 35.00 2.63
CA GLY A 570 -1.88 34.68 2.14
C GLY A 570 -0.89 35.86 2.18
N VAL A 571 -1.36 37.11 2.38
CA VAL A 571 -0.51 38.31 2.44
C VAL A 571 0.44 38.17 3.63
N LYS A 572 1.72 38.43 3.39
CA LYS A 572 2.74 38.49 4.45
C LYS A 572 2.54 39.76 5.30
N PHE A 573 2.66 39.66 6.61
CA PHE A 573 2.56 40.82 7.51
C PHE A 573 3.53 41.95 7.14
N LYS A 574 4.73 41.59 6.75
CA LYS A 574 5.70 42.56 6.21
C LYS A 574 5.18 43.30 4.97
N ALA A 575 4.45 42.61 4.07
CA ALA A 575 3.89 43.27 2.88
C ALA A 575 2.70 44.16 3.24
N LEU A 576 1.89 43.75 4.25
CA LEU A 576 0.80 44.57 4.78
C LEU A 576 1.36 45.88 5.40
N ALA A 577 2.42 45.79 6.24
CA ALA A 577 3.08 46.95 6.82
C ALA A 577 3.65 47.91 5.74
N ALA A 578 4.27 47.38 4.70
CA ALA A 578 4.78 48.15 3.60
C ALA A 578 3.68 48.84 2.78
N ALA A 579 2.55 48.20 2.56
CA ALA A 579 1.38 48.78 1.89
C ALA A 579 0.77 49.92 2.74
N ALA A 580 0.68 49.74 4.07
CA ALA A 580 0.24 50.76 5.00
C ALA A 580 1.18 51.98 4.96
N GLN A 581 2.48 51.78 5.01
CA GLN A 581 3.48 52.87 4.87
C GLN A 581 3.27 53.63 3.57
N SER A 582 3.19 52.95 2.43
CA SER A 582 2.99 53.57 1.11
C SER A 582 1.70 54.39 1.02
N ALA A 583 0.72 54.11 1.86
CA ALA A 583 -0.55 54.81 1.94
C ALA A 583 -0.61 55.89 3.03
N GLY A 584 0.47 56.11 3.78
CA GLY A 584 0.50 57.05 4.91
C GLY A 584 -0.36 56.64 6.09
N ILE A 585 -0.48 55.30 6.32
CA ILE A 585 -1.26 54.72 7.40
C ILE A 585 -0.30 54.11 8.42
N GLY A 586 -0.27 54.68 9.62
CA GLY A 586 0.50 54.17 10.77
C GLY A 586 -0.20 53.04 11.50
N ASP A 587 0.41 52.59 12.60
CA ASP A 587 0.01 51.53 13.53
C ASP A 587 0.29 50.10 13.02
N PHE A 588 0.87 49.91 11.80
CA PHE A 588 1.24 48.64 11.23
C PHE A 588 2.74 48.30 11.38
N GLU A 589 3.55 49.14 11.94
CA GLU A 589 5.02 49.08 11.95
C GLU A 589 5.54 47.88 12.77
N TRP A 590 4.78 47.42 13.77
CA TRP A 590 5.07 46.24 14.57
C TRP A 590 5.01 44.94 13.77
N MET A 591 4.25 44.91 12.65
CA MET A 591 4.08 43.75 11.79
C MET A 591 5.32 43.45 10.94
N GLU A 592 6.21 44.47 10.68
CA GLU A 592 7.42 44.34 9.85
C GLU A 592 8.29 43.16 10.26
N GLY A 593 8.37 42.92 11.54
CA GLY A 593 9.22 41.85 12.07
C GLY A 593 8.58 40.49 12.20
N ILE A 594 7.28 40.27 11.98
CA ILE A 594 6.59 39.00 12.23
C ILE A 594 6.64 38.12 10.97
N PRO A 595 7.22 36.91 11.04
CA PRO A 595 7.37 36.01 9.89
C PRO A 595 6.12 35.18 9.63
N GLY A 596 4.96 35.82 9.41
CA GLY A 596 3.69 35.17 9.22
C GLY A 596 2.88 35.74 8.05
N ASN A 597 1.80 35.05 7.68
CA ASN A 597 0.77 35.53 6.79
C ASN A 597 -0.43 36.02 7.61
N VAL A 598 -1.26 36.88 7.05
CA VAL A 598 -2.49 37.43 7.66
C VAL A 598 -3.37 36.30 8.26
N GLY A 599 -3.67 35.23 7.51
CA GLY A 599 -4.52 34.13 8.01
C GLY A 599 -3.96 33.42 9.25
N GLY A 600 -2.65 33.14 9.27
CA GLY A 600 -1.99 32.56 10.43
C GLY A 600 -1.96 33.50 11.64
N SER A 601 -1.74 34.81 11.36
CA SER A 601 -1.72 35.86 12.40
C SER A 601 -3.10 36.10 12.99
N LEU A 602 -4.16 36.07 12.19
CA LEU A 602 -5.56 36.08 12.67
C LEU A 602 -5.84 34.85 13.57
N ARG A 603 -5.48 33.65 13.11
CA ARG A 603 -5.73 32.38 13.86
C ARG A 603 -5.06 32.39 15.23
N MET A 604 -3.88 32.96 15.36
CA MET A 604 -3.07 32.98 16.57
C MET A 604 -3.21 34.30 17.37
N ASN A 605 -3.99 35.26 16.91
CA ASN A 605 -3.94 36.64 17.43
C ASN A 605 -2.48 37.09 17.65
N ALA A 606 -1.68 37.00 16.58
CA ALA A 606 -0.26 37.21 16.67
C ALA A 606 0.02 38.68 17.11
N GLY A 607 1.01 38.87 17.96
CA GLY A 607 1.32 40.19 18.49
C GLY A 607 2.81 40.37 18.75
N ALA A 608 3.23 41.65 18.78
CA ALA A 608 4.56 42.10 19.14
C ALA A 608 4.51 43.54 19.60
N MET A 609 5.46 43.96 20.48
CA MET A 609 5.66 45.34 20.89
C MET A 609 4.44 46.03 21.54
N GLY A 610 3.59 45.21 22.20
CA GLY A 610 2.39 45.72 22.86
C GLY A 610 1.14 45.75 21.99
N TRP A 611 1.23 45.34 20.75
CA TRP A 611 0.13 45.24 19.81
C TRP A 611 -0.24 43.75 19.53
N GLU A 612 -1.52 43.51 19.27
CA GLU A 612 -2.04 42.23 18.77
C GLU A 612 -2.82 42.42 17.45
N THR A 613 -2.96 41.39 16.66
CA THR A 613 -3.61 41.47 15.34
C THR A 613 -5.02 42.02 15.43
N PHE A 614 -5.79 41.63 16.45
CA PHE A 614 -7.19 42.02 16.59
C PHE A 614 -7.38 43.46 17.13
N ASP A 615 -6.31 44.16 17.57
CA ASP A 615 -6.40 45.58 17.91
C ASP A 615 -6.72 46.45 16.68
N GLN A 616 -6.42 45.96 15.48
CA GLN A 616 -6.58 46.70 14.23
C GLN A 616 -7.60 46.08 13.27
N VAL A 617 -8.11 44.85 13.57
CA VAL A 617 -9.10 44.18 12.72
C VAL A 617 -10.46 44.88 12.80
N VAL A 618 -11.08 45.14 11.67
CA VAL A 618 -12.45 45.66 11.52
C VAL A 618 -13.42 44.49 11.26
N SER A 619 -13.06 43.61 10.32
CA SER A 619 -13.86 42.43 10.00
C SER A 619 -12.96 41.31 9.44
N VAL A 620 -13.45 40.06 9.51
CA VAL A 620 -12.78 38.92 8.92
C VAL A 620 -13.77 38.15 8.04
N LYS A 621 -13.38 37.93 6.78
CA LYS A 621 -14.08 37.05 5.85
C LYS A 621 -13.61 35.63 6.05
N MET A 622 -14.53 34.67 6.20
CA MET A 622 -14.26 33.29 6.58
C MET A 622 -15.06 32.31 5.73
N VAL A 623 -14.61 31.04 5.74
CA VAL A 623 -15.34 29.89 5.19
C VAL A 623 -15.55 28.89 6.33
N ASP A 624 -16.80 28.44 6.54
CA ASP A 624 -17.13 27.41 7.52
C ASP A 624 -16.90 25.99 6.98
N ALA A 625 -17.08 24.98 7.83
CA ALA A 625 -16.92 23.57 7.48
C ALA A 625 -17.88 23.08 6.39
N GLN A 626 -19.01 23.77 6.15
CA GLN A 626 -19.98 23.49 5.11
C GLN A 626 -19.65 24.18 3.78
N GLY A 627 -18.59 24.97 3.77
CA GLY A 627 -18.18 25.75 2.59
C GLY A 627 -18.97 27.07 2.42
N ALA A 628 -19.73 27.52 3.43
CA ALA A 628 -20.40 28.80 3.37
C ALA A 628 -19.39 29.93 3.61
N ILE A 629 -19.46 30.96 2.75
CA ILE A 629 -18.61 32.14 2.79
C ILE A 629 -19.36 33.25 3.52
N PHE A 630 -18.78 33.83 4.56
CA PHE A 630 -19.36 34.91 5.35
C PHE A 630 -18.32 35.88 5.90
N GLU A 631 -18.73 37.06 6.29
CA GLU A 631 -17.86 38.08 6.92
C GLU A 631 -18.42 38.44 8.29
N LYS A 632 -17.58 38.49 9.33
CA LYS A 632 -17.92 38.91 10.69
C LYS A 632 -17.20 40.19 11.06
N PRO A 633 -17.92 41.19 11.62
CA PRO A 633 -17.28 42.36 12.24
C PRO A 633 -16.58 41.96 13.55
N ILE A 634 -15.57 42.75 13.95
CA ILE A 634 -14.77 42.47 15.15
C ILE A 634 -15.61 42.27 16.42
N GLY A 635 -16.70 43.00 16.57
CA GLY A 635 -17.59 42.90 17.74
C GLY A 635 -18.27 41.52 17.90
N GLU A 636 -18.24 40.68 16.87
CA GLU A 636 -18.81 39.32 16.88
C GLU A 636 -17.70 38.22 16.96
N ILE A 637 -16.41 38.61 17.05
CA ILE A 637 -15.27 37.69 17.08
C ILE A 637 -14.61 37.75 18.45
N ARG A 638 -14.66 36.64 19.20
CA ARG A 638 -13.92 36.51 20.45
C ARG A 638 -12.44 36.25 20.15
N HIS A 639 -11.56 36.98 20.82
CA HIS A 639 -10.13 36.81 20.68
C HIS A 639 -9.45 36.90 22.03
N TYR A 640 -8.40 36.10 22.20
CA TYR A 640 -7.61 35.96 23.43
C TYR A 640 -6.13 35.87 23.07
N TYR A 641 -5.26 35.92 24.05
CA TYR A 641 -3.84 35.69 23.86
C TYR A 641 -3.57 34.36 23.14
N ARG A 642 -3.03 34.41 21.94
CA ARG A 642 -2.70 33.25 21.08
C ARG A 642 -3.88 32.33 20.74
N HIS A 643 -5.11 32.81 20.84
CA HIS A 643 -6.30 31.99 20.59
C HIS A 643 -7.50 32.79 20.07
N VAL A 644 -8.08 32.32 18.96
CA VAL A 644 -9.33 32.87 18.38
C VAL A 644 -10.30 31.70 18.11
N PRO A 645 -11.33 31.52 18.98
CA PRO A 645 -12.23 30.36 18.91
C PRO A 645 -12.93 30.21 17.57
N GLU A 646 -13.40 31.30 16.98
CA GLU A 646 -14.09 31.27 15.67
C GLU A 646 -13.21 30.72 14.56
N LEU A 647 -11.92 31.03 14.59
CA LEU A 647 -10.92 30.56 13.62
C LEU A 647 -10.35 29.17 13.95
N ALA A 648 -10.82 28.55 15.05
CA ALA A 648 -10.53 27.14 15.30
C ALA A 648 -11.27 26.21 14.34
N HIS A 649 -12.44 26.63 13.88
CA HIS A 649 -13.37 25.83 13.08
C HIS A 649 -13.65 26.40 11.69
N ASN A 650 -13.29 27.67 11.46
CA ASN A 650 -13.48 28.37 10.19
C ASN A 650 -12.13 28.76 9.57
N VAL A 651 -12.08 28.86 8.26
CA VAL A 651 -10.88 29.26 7.51
C VAL A 651 -10.95 30.75 7.20
N ALA A 652 -10.04 31.55 7.73
CA ALA A 652 -9.92 32.96 7.34
C ALA A 652 -9.42 33.07 5.89
N VAL A 653 -10.08 33.88 5.07
CA VAL A 653 -9.74 34.13 3.67
C VAL A 653 -9.26 35.54 3.41
N SER A 654 -9.76 36.54 4.15
CA SER A 654 -9.25 37.92 4.17
C SER A 654 -9.70 38.67 5.43
N ALA A 655 -9.06 39.79 5.73
CA ALA A 655 -9.52 40.69 6.79
C ALA A 655 -9.37 42.17 6.35
N ILE A 656 -10.19 43.04 6.96
CA ILE A 656 -10.08 44.50 6.87
C ILE A 656 -9.39 44.96 8.15
N PHE A 657 -8.35 45.73 7.98
CA PHE A 657 -7.59 46.40 9.06
C PHE A 657 -7.79 47.90 9.00
N LYS A 658 -7.67 48.57 10.15
CA LYS A 658 -7.75 50.03 10.25
C LYS A 658 -6.55 50.54 11.01
N GLY A 659 -5.96 51.63 10.50
CA GLY A 659 -4.89 52.38 11.16
C GLY A 659 -5.20 53.86 11.22
N THR A 660 -4.22 54.64 11.63
CA THR A 660 -4.32 56.11 11.75
C THR A 660 -3.42 56.78 10.70
N PRO A 661 -3.81 57.95 10.17
CA PRO A 661 -2.94 58.71 9.29
C PRO A 661 -1.61 59.08 10.01
N ALA A 662 -0.49 58.86 9.35
CA ALA A 662 0.84 59.22 9.87
C ALA A 662 1.78 59.60 8.73
N SER A 663 2.82 60.37 9.05
CA SER A 663 3.83 60.79 8.06
C SER A 663 4.75 59.59 7.72
N ASP A 664 5.29 59.58 6.50
CA ASP A 664 6.21 58.52 6.05
C ASP A 664 7.46 58.43 6.95
N ASP A 665 8.00 59.59 7.40
CA ASP A 665 9.15 59.63 8.30
C ASP A 665 8.86 58.96 9.67
N GLU A 666 7.69 59.19 10.25
CA GLU A 666 7.28 58.59 11.52
C GLU A 666 7.13 57.07 11.36
N ILE A 667 6.46 56.61 10.28
CA ILE A 667 6.26 55.19 9.99
C ILE A 667 7.62 54.53 9.75
N ALA A 668 8.50 55.11 8.94
CA ALA A 668 9.83 54.58 8.63
C ALA A 668 10.71 54.45 9.89
N ALA A 669 10.70 55.47 10.78
CA ALA A 669 11.43 55.43 12.04
C ALA A 669 10.94 54.27 12.95
N ARG A 670 9.62 54.09 13.11
CA ARG A 670 9.02 52.99 13.92
C ARG A 670 9.30 51.61 13.30
N MET A 671 9.21 51.46 11.99
CA MET A 671 9.57 50.22 11.29
C MET A 671 11.04 49.87 11.45
N GLY A 672 11.93 50.86 11.35
CA GLY A 672 13.37 50.73 11.60
C GLY A 672 13.67 50.21 13.01
N ALA A 673 13.04 50.81 14.02
CA ALA A 673 13.16 50.39 15.43
C ALA A 673 12.65 48.92 15.63
N SER A 674 11.51 48.59 15.05
CA SER A 674 10.95 47.25 15.11
C SER A 674 11.88 46.20 14.51
N LYS A 675 12.46 46.48 13.35
CA LYS A 675 13.42 45.62 12.67
C LYS A 675 14.71 45.44 13.47
N GLN A 676 15.25 46.51 14.02
CA GLN A 676 16.48 46.45 14.81
C GLN A 676 16.32 45.67 16.10
N LYS A 677 15.26 45.90 16.85
CA LYS A 677 14.96 45.16 18.10
C LYS A 677 14.91 43.66 17.84
N ARG A 678 14.26 43.26 16.75
CA ARG A 678 14.13 41.81 16.41
C ARG A 678 15.47 41.20 16.01
N LYS A 679 16.26 41.90 15.21
CA LYS A 679 17.59 41.45 14.74
C LYS A 679 18.54 41.15 15.93
N THR A 680 18.42 41.93 17.01
CA THR A 680 19.29 41.80 18.20
C THR A 680 18.80 40.74 19.19
N SER A 681 17.50 40.41 19.19
CA SER A 681 16.88 39.53 20.20
C SER A 681 16.52 38.14 19.72
N GLN A 682 16.59 37.83 18.43
CA GLN A 682 16.16 36.55 17.89
C GLN A 682 17.20 35.94 16.93
N PRO A 683 17.32 34.56 16.89
CA PRO A 683 18.25 33.90 16.00
C PRO A 683 17.84 34.09 14.53
N VAL A 684 18.82 34.13 13.63
CA VAL A 684 18.62 34.19 12.18
C VAL A 684 18.42 32.75 11.59
N ALA A 685 18.87 31.74 12.31
CA ALA A 685 18.79 30.34 11.89
C ALA A 685 17.35 29.85 11.73
N ALA A 686 17.17 28.80 10.94
CA ALA A 686 15.87 28.16 10.73
C ALA A 686 15.23 27.71 12.05
N SER A 687 14.03 28.23 12.37
CA SER A 687 13.31 27.96 13.60
C SER A 687 11.79 28.14 13.42
N ALA A 688 10.99 27.71 14.38
CA ALA A 688 9.55 27.91 14.40
C ALA A 688 9.10 29.05 15.35
N GLY A 689 9.97 30.01 15.65
CA GLY A 689 9.70 31.05 16.63
C GLY A 689 9.86 30.58 18.07
N CYS A 690 9.12 31.18 18.99
CA CYS A 690 9.07 30.76 20.40
C CYS A 690 8.46 29.37 20.53
N VAL A 691 9.14 28.47 21.24
CA VAL A 691 8.71 27.09 21.43
C VAL A 691 7.64 26.98 22.54
N PHE A 692 7.79 27.76 23.60
CA PHE A 692 6.93 27.71 24.79
C PHE A 692 6.20 29.03 25.02
N LYS A 693 4.98 28.93 25.55
CA LYS A 693 4.26 30.07 26.11
C LYS A 693 4.97 30.55 27.39
N ASN A 694 4.82 31.83 27.72
CA ASN A 694 5.38 32.36 28.97
C ASN A 694 4.57 31.79 30.18
N PRO A 695 5.22 31.11 31.12
CA PRO A 695 4.54 30.61 32.33
C PRO A 695 4.38 31.76 33.35
N GLY A 696 3.22 32.40 33.38
CA GLY A 696 2.94 33.52 34.29
C GLY A 696 3.78 34.76 34.02
N SER A 697 4.44 35.29 35.06
CA SER A 697 5.23 36.54 35.01
C SER A 697 6.66 36.35 34.52
N VAL A 698 7.14 35.10 34.40
CA VAL A 698 8.52 34.81 33.94
C VAL A 698 8.51 34.48 32.46
N GLY A 699 9.43 35.06 31.69
CA GLY A 699 9.60 34.71 30.26
C GLY A 699 10.18 33.33 30.09
N ALA A 700 9.55 32.49 29.24
CA ALA A 700 10.03 31.10 28.99
C ALA A 700 11.50 31.07 28.50
N GLY A 701 11.92 32.07 27.70
CA GLY A 701 13.32 32.19 27.25
C GLY A 701 14.31 32.47 28.39
N GLN A 702 13.92 33.31 29.33
CA GLN A 702 14.70 33.58 30.54
C GLN A 702 14.80 32.33 31.42
N LEU A 703 13.69 31.62 31.62
CA LEU A 703 13.66 30.38 32.40
C LEU A 703 14.62 29.33 31.83
N VAL A 704 14.60 29.12 30.48
CA VAL A 704 15.50 28.16 29.80
C VAL A 704 16.97 28.58 29.92
N ASP A 705 17.24 29.88 29.91
CA ASP A 705 18.58 30.44 30.09
C ASP A 705 19.10 30.25 31.51
N GLU A 706 18.28 30.55 32.52
CA GLU A 706 18.59 30.36 33.94
C GLU A 706 18.82 28.88 34.33
N MET A 707 18.18 27.92 33.61
CA MET A 707 18.42 26.50 33.74
C MET A 707 19.69 26.02 32.97
N GLY A 708 20.41 26.90 32.32
CA GLY A 708 21.64 26.58 31.60
C GLY A 708 21.43 25.72 30.36
N LEU A 709 20.22 25.71 29.77
CA LEU A 709 19.87 24.85 28.64
C LEU A 709 20.17 25.45 27.26
N LYS A 710 20.68 26.70 27.16
CA LYS A 710 21.20 27.23 25.89
C LYS A 710 22.29 26.29 25.35
N ASN A 711 22.35 26.15 24.03
CA ASN A 711 23.27 25.27 23.32
C ASN A 711 23.06 23.77 23.53
N THR A 712 22.08 23.34 24.34
CA THR A 712 21.69 21.92 24.42
C THR A 712 21.21 21.45 23.03
N ALA A 713 21.67 20.29 22.57
CA ALA A 713 21.39 19.78 21.24
C ALA A 713 20.95 18.31 21.26
N LYS A 714 20.10 17.94 20.30
CA LYS A 714 19.77 16.58 19.90
C LYS A 714 19.94 16.46 18.39
N GLY A 715 20.92 15.70 17.93
CA GLY A 715 21.27 15.67 16.51
C GLY A 715 21.56 17.09 15.98
N ALA A 716 20.83 17.50 14.94
CA ALA A 716 20.97 18.83 14.35
C ALA A 716 19.95 19.86 14.90
N ALA A 717 19.12 19.51 15.88
CA ALA A 717 18.25 20.44 16.60
C ALA A 717 18.99 20.97 17.85
N LYS A 718 18.98 22.31 18.06
CA LYS A 718 19.74 22.96 19.12
C LYS A 718 18.96 24.12 19.74
N VAL A 719 19.03 24.30 21.06
CA VAL A 719 18.56 25.51 21.75
C VAL A 719 19.47 26.65 21.38
N SER A 720 18.87 27.77 20.89
CA SER A 720 19.63 28.93 20.44
C SER A 720 20.46 29.58 21.56
N GLU A 721 21.67 29.95 21.27
CA GLU A 721 22.53 30.73 22.16
C GLU A 721 22.01 32.16 22.37
N VAL A 722 21.30 32.72 21.36
CA VAL A 722 20.75 34.08 21.37
C VAL A 722 19.53 34.19 22.27
N HIS A 723 18.61 33.17 22.19
CA HIS A 723 17.33 33.23 22.89
C HIS A 723 16.89 31.85 23.35
N GLY A 724 16.78 31.61 24.66
CA GLY A 724 16.47 30.29 25.24
C GLY A 724 15.14 29.68 24.81
N ASN A 725 14.15 30.48 24.35
CA ASN A 725 12.87 29.97 23.87
C ASN A 725 12.85 29.64 22.35
N PHE A 726 14.04 29.55 21.72
CA PHE A 726 14.14 29.18 20.32
C PHE A 726 14.94 27.88 20.16
N ILE A 727 14.38 26.92 19.45
CA ILE A 727 15.10 25.76 18.92
C ILE A 727 15.41 26.05 17.46
N ILE A 728 16.66 25.89 17.06
CA ILE A 728 17.16 26.10 15.72
C ILE A 728 17.52 24.78 15.05
N ASN A 729 17.36 24.72 13.74
CA ASN A 729 17.84 23.64 12.88
C ASN A 729 19.19 24.07 12.29
N GLU A 730 20.27 23.39 12.70
CA GLU A 730 21.63 23.67 12.19
C GLU A 730 21.89 23.06 10.80
N GLY A 731 20.92 22.31 10.27
CA GLY A 731 20.93 21.65 8.97
C GLY A 731 20.65 20.16 9.06
N GLY A 732 19.52 19.71 8.49
CA GLY A 732 19.15 18.30 8.46
C GLY A 732 18.46 17.77 9.74
N ALA A 733 18.03 18.62 10.67
CA ALA A 733 17.27 18.18 11.84
C ALA A 733 15.98 17.46 11.44
N THR A 734 15.61 16.43 12.23
CA THR A 734 14.33 15.74 12.16
C THR A 734 13.32 16.35 13.13
N ALA A 735 12.03 16.12 12.92
CA ALA A 735 11.00 16.52 13.87
C ALA A 735 11.16 15.78 15.21
N ARG A 736 11.59 14.55 15.17
CA ARG A 736 11.86 13.74 16.36
C ARG A 736 12.93 14.39 17.25
N GLU A 737 14.05 14.82 16.69
CA GLU A 737 15.11 15.50 17.43
C GLU A 737 14.63 16.79 18.11
N VAL A 738 13.78 17.58 17.41
CA VAL A 738 13.17 18.79 17.99
C VAL A 738 12.22 18.44 19.12
N LEU A 739 11.37 17.40 18.96
CA LEU A 739 10.43 16.97 19.98
C LEU A 739 11.14 16.41 21.22
N ASP A 740 12.20 15.64 21.04
CA ASP A 740 13.01 15.11 22.14
C ASP A 740 13.67 16.24 22.93
N LEU A 741 14.12 17.30 22.27
CA LEU A 741 14.68 18.48 22.93
C LEU A 741 13.60 19.27 23.67
N ILE A 742 12.40 19.43 23.12
CA ILE A 742 11.24 20.02 23.80
C ILE A 742 10.89 19.22 25.08
N ALA A 743 10.86 17.89 24.98
CA ALA A 743 10.56 17.01 26.12
C ALA A 743 11.62 17.13 27.23
N GLU A 744 12.90 17.22 26.87
CA GLU A 744 14.00 17.42 27.83
C GLU A 744 13.85 18.77 28.56
N ILE A 745 13.62 19.87 27.83
CA ILE A 745 13.44 21.19 28.44
C ILE A 745 12.25 21.19 29.42
N LYS A 746 11.11 20.59 29.04
CA LYS A 746 9.94 20.44 29.92
C LYS A 746 10.26 19.64 31.19
N ALA A 747 10.98 18.54 31.04
CA ALA A 747 11.36 17.68 32.17
C ALA A 747 12.28 18.42 33.18
N VAL A 748 13.26 19.19 32.64
CA VAL A 748 14.17 20.00 33.50
C VAL A 748 13.41 21.12 34.21
N ALA A 749 12.52 21.84 33.50
CA ALA A 749 11.71 22.92 34.08
C ALA A 749 10.80 22.41 35.20
N MET A 750 10.16 21.26 35.00
CA MET A 750 9.34 20.63 36.06
C MET A 750 10.20 20.20 37.24
N LYS A 751 11.35 19.54 36.99
CA LYS A 751 12.23 19.03 38.03
C LYS A 751 12.87 20.15 38.89
N GLU A 752 13.39 21.20 38.23
CA GLU A 752 14.18 22.22 38.92
C GLU A 752 13.35 23.39 39.47
N ARG A 753 12.23 23.69 38.81
CA ARG A 753 11.41 24.87 39.10
C ARG A 753 9.95 24.56 39.41
N GLY A 754 9.48 23.30 39.28
CA GLY A 754 8.08 22.92 39.45
C GLY A 754 7.14 23.58 38.43
N ILE A 755 7.68 24.01 37.26
CA ILE A 755 6.92 24.71 36.22
C ILE A 755 6.61 23.77 35.09
N GLU A 756 5.33 23.63 34.74
CA GLU A 756 4.86 22.91 33.54
C GLU A 756 4.86 23.87 32.35
N LEU A 757 5.79 23.67 31.41
CA LEU A 757 5.87 24.46 30.20
C LEU A 757 4.87 23.97 29.15
N GLU A 758 4.03 24.87 28.63
CA GLU A 758 3.17 24.63 27.47
C GLU A 758 3.83 25.05 26.16
N THR A 759 3.67 24.26 25.11
CA THR A 759 4.17 24.64 23.77
C THR A 759 3.31 25.75 23.16
N GLU A 760 3.96 26.78 22.61
CA GLU A 760 3.36 27.79 21.72
C GLU A 760 3.39 27.28 20.28
N VAL A 761 4.48 26.59 19.90
CA VAL A 761 4.60 25.96 18.58
C VAL A 761 3.53 24.88 18.39
N GLN A 762 2.87 24.92 17.23
CA GLN A 762 1.83 23.95 16.88
C GLN A 762 2.47 22.69 16.31
N ILE A 763 2.29 21.54 17.00
CA ILE A 763 2.78 20.24 16.55
C ILE A 763 1.70 19.59 15.72
N LEU A 764 2.01 19.27 14.46
CA LEU A 764 1.08 18.66 13.50
C LEU A 764 1.63 17.34 12.96
N GLY A 765 0.72 16.49 12.49
CA GLY A 765 1.08 15.24 11.83
C GLY A 765 1.25 14.07 12.80
N GLN A 766 1.81 13.00 12.27
CA GLN A 766 2.00 11.71 12.95
C GLN A 766 3.42 11.19 12.73
N ASP A 767 3.82 10.20 13.53
CA ASP A 767 5.15 9.58 13.41
C ASP A 767 5.17 8.49 12.34
N GLU A 768 4.03 7.79 12.16
CA GLU A 768 3.87 6.81 11.09
C GLU A 768 3.72 7.51 9.72
N PRO A 769 4.30 6.96 8.63
CA PRO A 769 4.18 7.52 7.29
C PRO A 769 2.72 7.65 6.81
N VAL A 770 2.39 8.78 6.19
CA VAL A 770 1.05 9.04 5.61
C VAL A 770 0.74 8.19 4.40
#